data_2ab95fbb4d30e93dc56f30a61e86062c
#
_entry.id   2ab95fbb4d30e93dc56f30a61e86062c
#
_cell.length_a   1.000
_cell.length_b   1.000
_cell.length_c   1.000
_cell.angle_alpha   90.00
_cell.angle_beta   90.00
_cell.angle_gamma   90.00
#
_symmetry.space_group_name_H-M   'P 1'
#
loop_
_entity.id
_entity.type
_entity.pdbx_description
1 polymer ?
#
loop_
_entity_poly.entity_id
_entity_poly.type
_entity_poly.pdbx_seq_one_letter_code
_entity_poly.pdbx_strand_id
1 'polypeptide(L)'
;MNDRTRKDRQYYRTAFFLNLAAGIFSFAWTISDQRGLFSLAGDFDVQQIPFAMYANDAIKSGNVIWDWSLDLGSNFIGGMSFYILGNPSFWVSLLFPSRYFMFIVGWLYVLKYAFAGLTSFAWIRRHVSDESSAVVASLMYAFSGYMAEDLLFYHFHDVVALFPLLLLGFDLLMQEGKKGPFLFAVLFNAIVNYYFLVGDVIFLAAYYVLRYFVPEGKKSLKGLFQGLFEAVLGCMLGLWLLLPSFFFVIQNPRVKMDYHGSNSLVFGAERYLYILKGLLFPGEVMSDQSAVIAHNFASCSAYIPMVGLVLVIAWLELMKGRKHWMKRMLLFCLVTACVPILNAAFSLFAGLYHRWYYMPTLLFALCGAMVLERKDREDQIRTRRAEHAANAAELRLRRDAEDRGEEIPEETLRSARREKSREVLLETLPSERAVRKGAVIWGCIALAFIFFLLFVKWSDSEPSKIYHIEEFTVWSCVCLLGILLTWLFLVRLRSRWKTVFVLSLYFFAIFTMGAAVFLYQTAHAEDARHHYDRLLTSGQISCLKDEYRVNSNENPETLTHGFMASGNFCSTVSGSIFRFYEALGLKRDVRSPDPPEGLAELVSARYTFEEEAREEGEPVQTVEGTWHSYYVYEDPSVAPIGFTYDTYMTYSDFLDTNKDNRAILMLKTLVIPDEKEEVVSRVLRRYSAKEDGSANKEHLSRISASHLEEAAEDVSRTTDSYSCTIRAASDSYAFFSIPNDSGWKASVNGEEQEILDICGFMAVPVSAGENRIVFTYTVPGLAAGILGTLAGALITAVYLVLSRKMKKREAQALPADEGLTGSEADSPARARR
;
A
#
# COMPACT_ATOMS: atom_id res chain seq x y z
N MET A 1 -35.42 -14.66 14.53
CA MET A 1 -34.13 -13.95 14.50
C MET A 1 -34.14 -12.97 15.66
N ASN A 2 -33.28 -13.19 16.67
CA ASN A 2 -33.31 -12.45 17.95
C ASN A 2 -33.08 -10.95 17.70
N ASP A 3 -33.78 -10.08 18.46
CA ASP A 3 -33.73 -8.61 18.34
C ASP A 3 -32.26 -8.07 18.43
N ARG A 4 -31.42 -8.72 19.23
CA ARG A 4 -29.99 -8.42 19.37
C ARG A 4 -29.23 -8.64 18.05
N THR A 5 -29.52 -9.72 17.31
CA THR A 5 -28.88 -10.01 16.01
C THR A 5 -29.30 -8.99 14.95
N ARG A 6 -30.52 -8.46 15.03
CA ARG A 6 -31.04 -7.42 14.13
C ARG A 6 -30.35 -6.08 14.39
N LYS A 7 -30.19 -5.68 15.67
CA LYS A 7 -29.46 -4.48 16.08
C LYS A 7 -28.00 -4.55 15.66
N ASP A 8 -27.33 -5.68 15.89
CA ASP A 8 -25.94 -5.89 15.46
C ASP A 8 -25.76 -5.64 13.95
N ARG A 9 -26.62 -6.22 13.11
CA ARG A 9 -26.57 -6.01 11.65
C ARG A 9 -26.79 -4.56 11.25
N GLN A 10 -27.61 -3.83 11.99
CA GLN A 10 -27.87 -2.42 11.72
C GLN A 10 -26.60 -1.59 11.91
N TYR A 11 -25.83 -1.80 12.98
CA TYR A 11 -24.58 -1.06 13.22
C TYR A 11 -23.48 -1.38 12.18
N TYR A 12 -23.36 -2.63 11.72
CA TYR A 12 -22.47 -2.96 10.60
C TYR A 12 -22.85 -2.19 9.33
N ARG A 13 -24.14 -2.14 9.01
CA ARG A 13 -24.63 -1.35 7.87
C ARG A 13 -24.37 0.14 8.08
N THR A 14 -24.64 0.67 9.27
CA THR A 14 -24.37 2.07 9.60
C THR A 14 -22.88 2.40 9.45
N ALA A 15 -21.98 1.58 9.96
CA ALA A 15 -20.54 1.77 9.80
C ALA A 15 -20.15 1.78 8.32
N PHE A 16 -20.62 0.82 7.53
CA PHE A 16 -20.33 0.77 6.10
C PHE A 16 -20.86 1.99 5.34
N PHE A 17 -22.16 2.29 5.46
CA PHE A 17 -22.79 3.37 4.69
C PHE A 17 -22.38 4.76 5.14
N LEU A 18 -22.04 4.96 6.42
CA LEU A 18 -21.51 6.22 6.91
C LEU A 18 -20.14 6.52 6.30
N ASN A 19 -19.25 5.53 6.30
CA ASN A 19 -17.93 5.68 5.69
C ASN A 19 -17.99 5.76 4.16
N LEU A 20 -18.93 5.03 3.52
CA LEU A 20 -19.20 5.13 2.09
C LEU A 20 -19.64 6.55 1.71
N ALA A 21 -20.61 7.11 2.44
CA ALA A 21 -21.09 8.46 2.20
C ALA A 21 -19.98 9.50 2.43
N ALA A 22 -19.18 9.37 3.49
CA ALA A 22 -18.04 10.24 3.72
C ALA A 22 -17.05 10.17 2.54
N GLY A 23 -16.73 8.97 2.06
CA GLY A 23 -15.88 8.78 0.88
C GLY A 23 -16.45 9.42 -0.37
N ILE A 24 -17.75 9.22 -0.65
CA ILE A 24 -18.43 9.87 -1.78
C ILE A 24 -18.25 11.39 -1.70
N PHE A 25 -18.57 12.00 -0.55
CA PHE A 25 -18.44 13.47 -0.40
C PHE A 25 -17.01 13.97 -0.48
N SER A 26 -16.02 13.18 -0.04
CA SER A 26 -14.60 13.55 -0.12
C SER A 26 -14.05 13.53 -1.55
N PHE A 27 -14.51 12.61 -2.40
CA PHE A 27 -14.00 12.44 -3.77
C PHE A 27 -14.89 13.05 -4.85
N ALA A 28 -16.19 13.25 -4.56
CA ALA A 28 -17.18 13.65 -5.57
C ALA A 28 -16.83 14.97 -6.26
N TRP A 29 -16.27 15.94 -5.52
CA TRP A 29 -15.89 17.22 -6.09
C TRP A 29 -14.83 17.03 -7.18
N THR A 30 -13.72 16.39 -6.84
CA THR A 30 -12.60 16.13 -7.74
C THR A 30 -13.03 15.30 -8.96
N ILE A 31 -13.80 14.21 -8.74
CA ILE A 31 -14.33 13.39 -9.83
C ILE A 31 -15.27 14.20 -10.74
N SER A 32 -16.12 15.06 -10.17
CA SER A 32 -17.04 15.90 -10.92
C SER A 32 -16.30 16.97 -11.73
N ASP A 33 -15.31 17.63 -11.15
CA ASP A 33 -14.47 18.62 -11.80
C ASP A 33 -13.76 18.03 -13.03
N GLN A 34 -13.26 16.81 -12.91
CA GLN A 34 -12.59 16.05 -13.97
C GLN A 34 -13.56 15.25 -14.86
N ARG A 35 -14.85 15.62 -14.88
CA ARG A 35 -15.90 15.00 -15.74
C ARG A 35 -16.03 13.49 -15.59
N GLY A 36 -15.87 12.97 -14.39
CA GLY A 36 -15.97 11.55 -14.06
C GLY A 36 -14.65 10.80 -14.03
N LEU A 37 -13.56 11.39 -14.49
CA LEU A 37 -12.21 10.84 -14.42
C LEU A 37 -11.59 11.08 -13.05
N PHE A 38 -10.60 10.26 -12.71
CA PHE A 38 -9.79 10.44 -11.52
C PHE A 38 -8.34 10.07 -11.84
N SER A 39 -7.43 11.00 -11.60
CA SER A 39 -6.00 10.85 -11.76
C SER A 39 -5.27 11.67 -10.69
N LEU A 40 -4.06 11.27 -10.36
CA LEU A 40 -3.15 11.95 -9.45
C LEU A 40 -1.76 11.92 -10.08
N ALA A 41 -0.91 12.90 -9.77
CA ALA A 41 0.46 12.94 -10.29
C ALA A 41 1.36 11.84 -9.71
N GLY A 42 2.57 11.72 -10.26
CA GLY A 42 3.62 10.84 -9.76
C GLY A 42 3.31 9.36 -9.95
N ASP A 43 3.64 8.54 -8.94
CA ASP A 43 3.48 7.08 -9.00
C ASP A 43 2.06 6.62 -9.38
N PHE A 44 1.05 7.47 -9.17
CA PHE A 44 -0.31 7.12 -9.55
C PHE A 44 -0.48 7.07 -11.07
N ASP A 45 0.00 8.08 -11.78
CA ASP A 45 -0.15 8.20 -13.24
C ASP A 45 0.82 7.32 -14.00
N VAL A 46 2.05 7.18 -13.50
CA VAL A 46 3.10 6.40 -14.20
C VAL A 46 3.13 4.92 -13.83
N GLN A 47 2.46 4.51 -12.74
CA GLN A 47 2.41 3.11 -12.28
C GLN A 47 0.99 2.60 -12.08
N GLN A 48 0.21 3.23 -11.16
CA GLN A 48 -1.02 2.60 -10.69
C GLN A 48 -2.08 2.48 -11.79
N ILE A 49 -2.22 3.50 -12.63
CA ILE A 49 -3.13 3.48 -13.79
C ILE A 49 -2.61 2.53 -14.88
N PRO A 50 -1.36 2.67 -15.37
CA PRO A 50 -0.81 1.79 -16.40
C PRO A 50 -0.83 0.32 -16.00
N PHE A 51 -0.39 -0.01 -14.78
CA PHE A 51 -0.37 -1.39 -14.30
C PHE A 51 -1.77 -2.00 -14.24
N ALA A 52 -2.76 -1.25 -13.76
CA ALA A 52 -4.12 -1.75 -13.66
C ALA A 52 -4.77 -1.93 -15.04
N MET A 53 -4.53 -1.02 -15.99
CA MET A 53 -5.05 -1.12 -17.36
C MET A 53 -4.41 -2.30 -18.09
N TYR A 54 -3.07 -2.37 -18.07
CA TYR A 54 -2.33 -3.44 -18.70
C TYR A 54 -2.67 -4.82 -18.12
N ALA A 55 -2.62 -4.97 -16.79
CA ALA A 55 -2.93 -6.26 -16.18
C ALA A 55 -4.38 -6.70 -16.37
N ASN A 56 -5.32 -5.75 -16.49
CA ASN A 56 -6.70 -6.06 -16.86
C ASN A 56 -6.75 -6.71 -18.26
N ASP A 57 -6.06 -6.15 -19.23
CA ASP A 57 -6.02 -6.69 -20.59
C ASP A 57 -5.20 -7.98 -20.67
N ALA A 58 -4.05 -8.06 -19.98
CA ALA A 58 -3.22 -9.27 -19.91
C ALA A 58 -3.97 -10.47 -19.32
N ILE A 59 -4.71 -10.26 -18.21
CA ILE A 59 -5.49 -11.33 -17.58
C ILE A 59 -6.64 -11.80 -18.49
N LYS A 60 -7.32 -10.88 -19.17
CA LYS A 60 -8.42 -11.21 -20.08
C LYS A 60 -7.97 -11.92 -21.34
N SER A 61 -6.79 -11.60 -21.85
CA SER A 61 -6.18 -12.25 -23.02
C SER A 61 -5.42 -13.55 -22.68
N GLY A 62 -5.14 -13.79 -21.40
CA GLY A 62 -4.35 -14.95 -20.93
C GLY A 62 -2.82 -14.71 -20.99
N ASN A 63 -2.36 -13.51 -21.26
CA ASN A 63 -0.93 -13.14 -21.33
C ASN A 63 -0.36 -12.91 -19.94
N VAL A 64 -0.21 -13.96 -19.11
CA VAL A 64 0.09 -13.87 -17.67
C VAL A 64 1.35 -14.65 -17.24
N ILE A 65 2.23 -14.99 -18.18
CA ILE A 65 3.45 -15.78 -17.89
C ILE A 65 4.66 -14.88 -17.96
N TRP A 66 5.11 -14.48 -19.16
CA TRP A 66 6.18 -13.54 -19.41
C TRP A 66 5.60 -12.23 -19.94
N ASP A 67 5.96 -11.13 -19.32
CA ASP A 67 5.55 -9.79 -19.70
C ASP A 67 6.65 -9.12 -20.53
N TRP A 68 6.39 -8.91 -21.81
CA TRP A 68 7.32 -8.28 -22.75
C TRP A 68 7.38 -6.76 -22.62
N SER A 69 6.37 -6.14 -22.01
CA SER A 69 6.26 -4.68 -21.86
C SER A 69 6.86 -4.17 -20.55
N LEU A 70 7.07 -5.04 -19.58
CA LEU A 70 7.59 -4.64 -18.28
C LEU A 70 9.12 -4.53 -18.33
N ASP A 71 9.62 -3.30 -18.52
CA ASP A 71 11.03 -3.00 -18.79
C ASP A 71 11.51 -3.78 -20.02
N LEU A 72 12.66 -4.37 -20.01
CA LEU A 72 13.19 -5.19 -21.10
C LEU A 72 12.53 -6.57 -21.24
N GLY A 73 11.58 -6.87 -20.36
CA GLY A 73 10.87 -8.13 -20.20
C GLY A 73 11.01 -8.71 -18.79
N SER A 74 9.93 -9.17 -18.21
CA SER A 74 9.91 -9.72 -16.86
C SER A 74 8.80 -10.75 -16.67
N ASN A 75 8.90 -11.54 -15.61
CA ASN A 75 7.84 -12.41 -15.14
C ASN A 75 6.61 -11.59 -14.73
N PHE A 76 5.46 -11.82 -15.38
CA PHE A 76 4.22 -11.09 -15.10
C PHE A 76 3.77 -11.19 -13.63
N ILE A 77 3.76 -12.42 -13.06
CA ILE A 77 3.35 -12.63 -11.67
C ILE A 77 4.32 -11.91 -10.73
N GLY A 78 5.63 -12.05 -10.94
CA GLY A 78 6.66 -11.40 -10.15
C GLY A 78 6.57 -9.87 -10.21
N GLY A 79 6.40 -9.31 -11.40
CA GLY A 79 6.31 -7.88 -11.63
C GLY A 79 5.05 -7.23 -11.08
N MET A 80 3.89 -7.91 -11.18
CA MET A 80 2.59 -7.33 -10.84
C MET A 80 2.07 -7.73 -9.45
N SER A 81 2.63 -8.75 -8.80
CA SER A 81 2.14 -9.25 -7.51
C SER A 81 2.22 -8.22 -6.37
N PHE A 82 3.27 -7.42 -6.35
CA PHE A 82 3.44 -6.36 -5.35
C PHE A 82 2.37 -5.28 -5.45
N TYR A 83 1.94 -4.95 -6.67
CA TYR A 83 1.08 -3.80 -6.93
C TYR A 83 -0.40 -4.14 -6.93
N ILE A 84 -0.81 -5.20 -7.64
CA ILE A 84 -2.23 -5.34 -8.00
C ILE A 84 -2.81 -6.75 -7.93
N LEU A 85 -2.03 -7.82 -8.20
CA LEU A 85 -2.62 -9.16 -8.41
C LEU A 85 -3.38 -9.70 -7.20
N GLY A 86 -2.97 -9.34 -5.99
CA GLY A 86 -3.65 -9.74 -4.76
C GLY A 86 -4.78 -8.80 -4.32
N ASN A 87 -4.96 -7.65 -4.95
CA ASN A 87 -5.85 -6.60 -4.45
C ASN A 87 -7.31 -6.84 -4.83
N PRO A 88 -8.24 -6.94 -3.85
CA PRO A 88 -9.66 -7.15 -4.14
C PRO A 88 -10.28 -6.06 -5.03
N SER A 89 -9.85 -4.80 -4.84
CA SER A 89 -10.32 -3.66 -5.61
C SER A 89 -9.91 -3.74 -7.08
N PHE A 90 -8.72 -4.25 -7.38
CA PHE A 90 -8.30 -4.52 -8.75
C PHE A 90 -9.18 -5.61 -9.40
N TRP A 91 -9.48 -6.70 -8.68
CA TRP A 91 -10.36 -7.75 -9.20
C TRP A 91 -11.77 -7.25 -9.53
N VAL A 92 -12.27 -6.26 -8.79
CA VAL A 92 -13.53 -5.57 -9.17
C VAL A 92 -13.38 -4.81 -10.49
N SER A 93 -12.22 -4.22 -10.77
CA SER A 93 -11.97 -3.50 -12.02
C SER A 93 -12.02 -4.38 -13.27
N LEU A 94 -11.75 -5.70 -13.13
CA LEU A 94 -11.84 -6.67 -14.24
C LEU A 94 -13.27 -6.83 -14.80
N LEU A 95 -14.29 -6.40 -14.08
CA LEU A 95 -15.67 -6.37 -14.58
C LEU A 95 -15.87 -5.36 -15.71
N PHE A 96 -14.91 -4.46 -15.91
CA PHE A 96 -14.95 -3.38 -16.89
C PHE A 96 -13.80 -3.51 -17.88
N PRO A 97 -13.93 -3.00 -19.11
CA PRO A 97 -12.79 -2.82 -20.01
C PRO A 97 -11.73 -1.90 -19.39
N SER A 98 -10.45 -2.18 -19.65
CA SER A 98 -9.30 -1.46 -19.08
C SER A 98 -9.37 0.06 -19.26
N ARG A 99 -9.79 0.51 -20.45
CA ARG A 99 -9.96 1.95 -20.79
C ARG A 99 -10.88 2.72 -19.85
N TYR A 100 -11.75 2.05 -19.08
CA TYR A 100 -12.62 2.72 -18.11
C TYR A 100 -12.00 2.78 -16.72
N PHE A 101 -10.77 2.32 -16.54
CA PHE A 101 -10.16 2.30 -15.21
C PHE A 101 -10.12 3.68 -14.54
N MET A 102 -9.77 4.73 -15.29
CA MET A 102 -9.73 6.11 -14.76
C MET A 102 -11.12 6.62 -14.33
N PHE A 103 -12.22 6.09 -14.88
CA PHE A 103 -13.58 6.44 -14.42
C PHE A 103 -14.01 5.72 -13.16
N ILE A 104 -13.43 4.57 -12.87
CA ILE A 104 -13.83 3.72 -11.74
C ILE A 104 -12.88 3.80 -10.55
N VAL A 105 -11.62 4.15 -10.74
CA VAL A 105 -10.59 4.10 -9.68
C VAL A 105 -10.92 5.01 -8.50
N GLY A 106 -11.45 6.22 -8.74
CA GLY A 106 -11.92 7.11 -7.67
C GLY A 106 -13.04 6.48 -6.83
N TRP A 107 -13.98 5.77 -7.46
CA TRP A 107 -15.03 5.03 -6.78
C TRP A 107 -14.52 3.79 -6.06
N LEU A 108 -13.48 3.15 -6.57
CA LEU A 108 -12.80 2.06 -5.87
C LEU A 108 -12.11 2.56 -4.59
N TYR A 109 -11.53 3.77 -4.58
CA TYR A 109 -11.08 4.40 -3.34
C TYR A 109 -12.21 4.58 -2.35
N VAL A 110 -13.35 5.13 -2.76
CA VAL A 110 -14.54 5.28 -1.92
C VAL A 110 -14.94 3.95 -1.27
N LEU A 111 -14.92 2.86 -2.04
CA LEU A 111 -15.18 1.52 -1.50
C LEU A 111 -14.14 1.07 -0.48
N LYS A 112 -12.84 1.33 -0.70
CA LYS A 112 -11.77 0.99 0.25
C LYS A 112 -11.96 1.71 1.59
N TYR A 113 -12.34 2.99 1.57
CA TYR A 113 -12.66 3.74 2.79
C TYR A 113 -13.88 3.13 3.52
N ALA A 114 -14.92 2.75 2.81
CA ALA A 114 -16.08 2.08 3.39
C ALA A 114 -15.72 0.72 4.02
N PHE A 115 -14.86 -0.06 3.35
CA PHE A 115 -14.36 -1.33 3.89
C PHE A 115 -13.43 -1.13 5.09
N ALA A 116 -12.51 -0.16 5.08
CA ALA A 116 -11.67 0.18 6.22
C ALA A 116 -12.52 0.58 7.44
N GLY A 117 -13.60 1.34 7.21
CA GLY A 117 -14.58 1.65 8.25
C GLY A 117 -15.31 0.41 8.77
N LEU A 118 -15.76 -0.47 7.89
CA LEU A 118 -16.46 -1.71 8.27
C LEU A 118 -15.58 -2.66 9.09
N THR A 119 -14.35 -2.89 8.65
CA THR A 119 -13.43 -3.84 9.29
C THR A 119 -12.90 -3.31 10.62
N SER A 120 -12.57 -2.02 10.69
CA SER A 120 -12.17 -1.38 11.95
C SER A 120 -13.34 -1.35 12.95
N PHE A 121 -14.57 -1.06 12.53
CA PHE A 121 -15.76 -1.21 13.37
C PHE A 121 -15.87 -2.63 13.92
N ALA A 122 -15.71 -3.65 13.07
CA ALA A 122 -15.83 -5.05 13.48
C ALA A 122 -14.84 -5.45 14.59
N TRP A 123 -13.61 -4.90 14.56
CA TRP A 123 -12.63 -5.11 15.60
C TRP A 123 -12.86 -4.23 16.82
N ILE A 124 -13.09 -2.90 16.66
CA ILE A 124 -13.24 -1.92 17.76
C ILE A 124 -14.43 -2.29 18.66
N ARG A 125 -15.57 -2.70 18.07
CA ARG A 125 -16.76 -3.09 18.85
C ARG A 125 -16.54 -4.26 19.80
N ARG A 126 -15.46 -5.02 19.67
CA ARG A 126 -15.11 -6.08 20.63
C ARG A 126 -14.50 -5.52 21.93
N HIS A 127 -14.06 -4.28 21.90
CA HIS A 127 -13.39 -3.62 23.01
C HIS A 127 -14.28 -2.60 23.72
N VAL A 128 -15.40 -2.22 23.12
CA VAL A 128 -16.40 -1.30 23.69
C VAL A 128 -17.78 -1.93 23.66
N SER A 129 -18.63 -1.53 24.61
CA SER A 129 -20.02 -2.01 24.72
C SER A 129 -21.00 -1.11 23.97
N ASP A 130 -20.63 0.17 23.75
CA ASP A 130 -21.42 1.12 22.97
C ASP A 130 -21.05 1.04 21.49
N GLU A 131 -21.90 0.40 20.71
CA GLU A 131 -21.71 0.23 19.27
C GLU A 131 -21.63 1.57 18.53
N SER A 132 -22.32 2.61 19.02
CA SER A 132 -22.27 3.93 18.38
C SER A 132 -20.90 4.57 18.51
N SER A 133 -20.21 4.41 19.63
CA SER A 133 -18.83 4.85 19.80
C SER A 133 -17.86 4.08 18.89
N ALA A 134 -18.14 2.79 18.65
CA ALA A 134 -17.35 2.00 17.68
C ALA A 134 -17.56 2.49 16.23
N VAL A 135 -18.80 2.85 15.84
CA VAL A 135 -19.08 3.45 14.51
C VAL A 135 -18.32 4.76 14.33
N VAL A 136 -18.35 5.63 15.34
CA VAL A 136 -17.61 6.91 15.28
C VAL A 136 -16.10 6.69 15.16
N ALA A 137 -15.54 5.74 15.90
CA ALA A 137 -14.13 5.41 15.82
C ALA A 137 -13.73 4.76 14.48
N SER A 138 -14.65 4.06 13.83
CA SER A 138 -14.39 3.52 12.50
C SER A 138 -14.17 4.63 11.45
N LEU A 139 -14.89 5.74 11.56
CA LEU A 139 -14.68 6.92 10.73
C LEU A 139 -13.30 7.55 11.02
N MET A 140 -12.88 7.62 12.30
CA MET A 140 -11.56 8.13 12.68
C MET A 140 -10.42 7.34 12.05
N TYR A 141 -10.57 6.03 11.94
CA TYR A 141 -9.59 5.15 11.28
C TYR A 141 -9.61 5.30 9.76
N ALA A 142 -10.79 5.16 9.16
CA ALA A 142 -10.94 5.15 7.70
C ALA A 142 -10.56 6.49 7.04
N PHE A 143 -10.70 7.62 7.74
CA PHE A 143 -10.37 8.95 7.25
C PHE A 143 -9.17 9.56 7.97
N SER A 144 -8.27 8.73 8.47
CA SER A 144 -7.03 9.18 9.10
C SER A 144 -6.07 9.81 8.08
N GLY A 145 -5.11 10.58 8.60
CA GLY A 145 -4.08 11.22 7.77
C GLY A 145 -3.26 10.23 6.94
N TYR A 146 -3.05 8.98 7.42
CA TYR A 146 -2.40 7.93 6.65
C TYR A 146 -3.10 7.68 5.30
N MET A 147 -4.43 7.62 5.33
CA MET A 147 -5.24 7.37 4.13
C MET A 147 -5.19 8.54 3.13
N ALA A 148 -4.84 9.74 3.57
CA ALA A 148 -4.63 10.89 2.68
C ALA A 148 -3.19 10.94 2.18
N GLU A 149 -2.21 10.72 3.06
CA GLU A 149 -0.78 10.80 2.71
C GLU A 149 -0.39 9.77 1.64
N ASP A 150 -0.93 8.55 1.73
CA ASP A 150 -0.57 7.44 0.85
C ASP A 150 -1.50 7.28 -0.38
N LEU A 151 -2.24 8.33 -0.78
CA LEU A 151 -3.18 8.27 -1.91
C LEU A 151 -2.52 7.89 -3.25
N LEU A 152 -1.24 8.23 -3.46
CA LEU A 152 -0.53 7.85 -4.68
C LEU A 152 -0.36 6.33 -4.82
N PHE A 153 -0.43 5.59 -3.71
CA PHE A 153 -0.28 4.14 -3.68
C PHE A 153 -1.63 3.45 -3.53
N TYR A 154 -2.30 3.25 -4.64
CA TYR A 154 -3.62 2.63 -4.69
C TYR A 154 -3.72 1.33 -3.86
N HIS A 155 -2.71 0.47 -3.95
CA HIS A 155 -2.68 -0.84 -3.28
C HIS A 155 -2.49 -0.77 -1.76
N PHE A 156 -1.95 0.32 -1.20
CA PHE A 156 -1.77 0.46 0.26
C PHE A 156 -3.12 0.51 1.00
N HIS A 157 -4.15 1.08 0.37
CA HIS A 157 -5.48 1.23 0.97
C HIS A 157 -6.19 -0.11 1.18
N ASP A 158 -5.92 -1.12 0.34
CA ASP A 158 -6.43 -2.48 0.56
C ASP A 158 -5.81 -3.11 1.83
N VAL A 159 -4.51 -2.87 2.08
CA VAL A 159 -3.83 -3.32 3.31
C VAL A 159 -4.48 -2.70 4.54
N VAL A 160 -4.69 -1.37 4.54
CA VAL A 160 -5.35 -0.66 5.64
C VAL A 160 -6.75 -1.21 5.90
N ALA A 161 -7.50 -1.49 4.84
CA ALA A 161 -8.85 -2.06 4.95
C ALA A 161 -8.86 -3.48 5.52
N LEU A 162 -7.82 -4.28 5.31
CA LEU A 162 -7.77 -5.69 5.73
C LEU A 162 -7.09 -5.90 7.10
N PHE A 163 -6.19 -5.03 7.51
CA PHE A 163 -5.46 -5.15 8.77
C PHE A 163 -6.36 -5.35 10.02
N PRO A 164 -7.48 -4.63 10.21
CA PRO A 164 -8.36 -4.88 11.35
C PRO A 164 -8.93 -6.29 11.41
N LEU A 165 -9.10 -6.96 10.26
CA LEU A 165 -9.54 -8.35 10.19
C LEU A 165 -8.48 -9.33 10.72
N LEU A 166 -7.19 -9.00 10.54
CA LEU A 166 -6.09 -9.79 11.09
C LEU A 166 -6.17 -9.83 12.62
N LEU A 167 -6.31 -8.66 13.24
CA LEU A 167 -6.46 -8.55 14.69
C LEU A 167 -7.77 -9.17 15.18
N LEU A 168 -8.88 -8.97 14.45
CA LEU A 168 -10.18 -9.56 14.77
C LEU A 168 -10.12 -11.09 14.74
N GLY A 169 -9.56 -11.66 13.66
CA GLY A 169 -9.40 -13.10 13.52
C GLY A 169 -8.55 -13.69 14.64
N PHE A 170 -7.44 -13.02 14.98
CA PHE A 170 -6.56 -13.44 16.06
C PHE A 170 -7.26 -13.37 17.42
N ASP A 171 -7.99 -12.29 17.73
CA ASP A 171 -8.77 -12.16 18.96
C ASP A 171 -9.86 -13.24 19.07
N LEU A 172 -10.53 -13.57 17.97
CA LEU A 172 -11.53 -14.64 17.94
C LEU A 172 -10.91 -16.01 18.23
N LEU A 173 -9.70 -16.24 17.71
CA LEU A 173 -8.96 -17.47 17.97
C LEU A 173 -8.51 -17.55 19.43
N MET A 174 -7.87 -16.48 19.94
CA MET A 174 -7.30 -16.44 21.29
C MET A 174 -8.35 -16.45 22.39
N GLN A 175 -9.47 -15.74 22.23
CA GLN A 175 -10.49 -15.56 23.27
C GLN A 175 -11.63 -16.57 23.20
N GLU A 176 -12.03 -16.95 21.99
CA GLU A 176 -13.21 -17.80 21.77
C GLU A 176 -12.88 -19.17 21.16
N GLY A 177 -11.60 -19.42 20.83
CA GLY A 177 -11.18 -20.64 20.13
C GLY A 177 -11.87 -20.83 18.79
N LYS A 178 -12.31 -19.75 18.14
CA LYS A 178 -12.92 -19.77 16.82
C LYS A 178 -11.86 -19.99 15.76
N LYS A 179 -11.96 -21.10 15.06
CA LYS A 179 -11.02 -21.53 14.03
C LYS A 179 -11.46 -21.04 12.66
N GLY A 180 -10.52 -20.65 11.83
CA GLY A 180 -10.71 -20.23 10.44
C GLY A 180 -10.69 -18.70 10.20
N PRO A 181 -11.36 -17.85 10.99
CA PRO A 181 -11.33 -16.40 10.72
C PRO A 181 -9.92 -15.81 10.66
N PHE A 182 -9.00 -16.26 11.53
CA PHE A 182 -7.62 -15.80 11.53
C PHE A 182 -6.87 -16.31 10.29
N LEU A 183 -7.03 -17.59 9.93
CA LEU A 183 -6.46 -18.20 8.73
C LEU A 183 -6.81 -17.40 7.47
N PHE A 184 -8.09 -17.08 7.25
CA PHE A 184 -8.50 -16.31 6.08
C PHE A 184 -8.03 -14.85 6.15
N ALA A 185 -7.96 -14.25 7.34
CA ALA A 185 -7.38 -12.92 7.48
C ALA A 185 -5.90 -12.90 7.09
N VAL A 186 -5.12 -13.91 7.50
CA VAL A 186 -3.71 -14.06 7.07
C VAL A 186 -3.62 -14.25 5.56
N LEU A 187 -4.43 -15.14 4.96
CA LEU A 187 -4.46 -15.32 3.51
C LEU A 187 -4.62 -13.99 2.78
N PHE A 188 -5.66 -13.22 3.12
CA PHE A 188 -5.95 -11.96 2.42
C PHE A 188 -4.85 -10.92 2.62
N ASN A 189 -4.32 -10.76 3.85
CA ASN A 189 -3.20 -9.83 4.07
C ASN A 189 -1.92 -10.27 3.34
N ALA A 190 -1.65 -11.57 3.26
CA ALA A 190 -0.49 -12.11 2.57
C ALA A 190 -0.53 -11.89 1.05
N ILE A 191 -1.68 -12.19 0.40
CA ILE A 191 -1.79 -12.06 -1.06
C ILE A 191 -1.95 -10.61 -1.51
N VAL A 192 -2.55 -9.74 -0.67
CA VAL A 192 -2.74 -8.33 -1.03
C VAL A 192 -1.41 -7.61 -1.12
N ASN A 193 -0.52 -7.81 -0.15
CA ASN A 193 0.81 -7.26 -0.23
C ASN A 193 1.77 -7.91 0.76
N TYR A 194 2.67 -8.75 0.26
CA TYR A 194 3.66 -9.46 1.09
C TYR A 194 4.67 -8.55 1.79
N TYR A 195 4.91 -7.33 1.28
CA TYR A 195 5.79 -6.36 1.93
C TYR A 195 5.19 -5.88 3.26
N PHE A 196 3.90 -5.55 3.28
CA PHE A 196 3.21 -5.13 4.51
C PHE A 196 2.99 -6.30 5.47
N LEU A 197 2.88 -7.53 4.96
CA LEU A 197 2.74 -8.71 5.81
C LEU A 197 3.86 -8.83 6.86
N VAL A 198 5.08 -8.39 6.52
CA VAL A 198 6.20 -8.40 7.48
C VAL A 198 5.91 -7.49 8.68
N GLY A 199 5.46 -6.27 8.41
CA GLY A 199 5.03 -5.34 9.46
C GLY A 199 3.85 -5.88 10.28
N ASP A 200 2.87 -6.50 9.60
CA ASP A 200 1.73 -7.15 10.25
C ASP A 200 2.16 -8.25 11.21
N VAL A 201 3.13 -9.10 10.82
CA VAL A 201 3.68 -10.17 11.67
C VAL A 201 4.39 -9.58 12.89
N ILE A 202 5.23 -8.54 12.71
CA ILE A 202 5.92 -7.87 13.82
C ILE A 202 4.91 -7.25 14.80
N PHE A 203 3.91 -6.53 14.28
CA PHE A 203 2.86 -5.93 15.10
C PHE A 203 2.04 -6.99 15.84
N LEU A 204 1.64 -8.06 15.14
CA LEU A 204 0.87 -9.15 15.73
C LEU A 204 1.66 -9.90 16.80
N ALA A 205 2.98 -10.09 16.63
CA ALA A 205 3.85 -10.65 17.64
C ALA A 205 3.90 -9.77 18.89
N ALA A 206 4.09 -8.45 18.73
CA ALA A 206 4.02 -7.50 19.84
C ALA A 206 2.63 -7.50 20.51
N TYR A 207 1.56 -7.53 19.69
CA TYR A 207 0.19 -7.61 20.18
C TYR A 207 -0.06 -8.88 20.99
N TYR A 208 0.40 -10.05 20.51
CA TYR A 208 0.33 -11.30 21.28
C TYR A 208 1.07 -11.19 22.62
N VAL A 209 2.32 -10.75 22.58
CA VAL A 209 3.14 -10.65 23.80
C VAL A 209 2.50 -9.70 24.81
N LEU A 210 2.13 -8.50 24.40
CA LEU A 210 1.70 -7.45 25.32
C LEU A 210 0.25 -7.59 25.79
N ARG A 211 -0.60 -8.24 25.00
CA ARG A 211 -2.02 -8.42 25.32
C ARG A 211 -2.33 -9.77 25.95
N TYR A 212 -1.70 -10.85 25.51
CA TYR A 212 -2.04 -12.21 25.94
C TYR A 212 -0.93 -12.84 26.80
N PHE A 213 0.31 -12.84 26.33
CA PHE A 213 1.39 -13.53 27.04
C PHE A 213 1.73 -12.88 28.38
N VAL A 214 1.90 -11.57 28.44
CA VAL A 214 2.25 -10.87 29.70
C VAL A 214 1.17 -11.01 30.77
N PRO A 215 -0.17 -10.95 30.46
CA PRO A 215 -1.21 -11.22 31.45
C PRO A 215 -1.41 -12.69 31.79
N GLU A 216 -1.34 -13.60 30.83
CA GLU A 216 -1.80 -14.98 30.97
C GLU A 216 -0.67 -16.02 31.03
N GLY A 217 0.54 -15.61 30.65
CA GLY A 217 1.73 -16.47 30.66
C GLY A 217 1.57 -17.72 29.77
N LYS A 218 2.01 -18.86 30.29
CA LYS A 218 2.00 -20.15 29.57
C LYS A 218 0.59 -20.61 29.11
N LYS A 219 -0.48 -20.11 29.72
CA LYS A 219 -1.85 -20.45 29.31
C LYS A 219 -2.19 -19.95 27.90
N SER A 220 -1.56 -18.87 27.43
CA SER A 220 -1.76 -18.33 26.09
C SER A 220 -1.03 -19.12 24.99
N LEU A 221 -0.06 -19.96 25.33
CA LEU A 221 0.77 -20.69 24.36
C LEU A 221 -0.05 -21.65 23.46
N LYS A 222 -1.09 -22.29 24.01
CA LYS A 222 -1.97 -23.15 23.20
C LYS A 222 -2.61 -22.36 22.06
N GLY A 223 -3.11 -21.17 22.35
CA GLY A 223 -3.68 -20.27 21.34
C GLY A 223 -2.63 -19.79 20.34
N LEU A 224 -1.40 -19.50 20.80
CA LEU A 224 -0.29 -19.11 19.92
C LEU A 224 0.05 -20.23 18.91
N PHE A 225 0.26 -21.46 19.37
CA PHE A 225 0.56 -22.59 18.47
C PHE A 225 -0.56 -22.82 17.46
N GLN A 226 -1.80 -22.67 17.89
CA GLN A 226 -2.95 -22.74 17.00
C GLN A 226 -2.96 -21.58 15.99
N GLY A 227 -2.61 -20.37 16.45
CA GLY A 227 -2.47 -19.19 15.58
C GLY A 227 -1.35 -19.38 14.56
N LEU A 228 -0.19 -19.88 14.96
CA LEU A 228 0.92 -20.20 14.05
C LEU A 228 0.48 -21.23 12.99
N PHE A 229 -0.25 -22.28 13.40
CA PHE A 229 -0.78 -23.27 12.47
C PHE A 229 -1.76 -22.65 11.48
N GLU A 230 -2.72 -21.81 11.94
CA GLU A 230 -3.64 -21.10 11.06
C GLU A 230 -2.93 -20.09 10.14
N ALA A 231 -1.86 -19.44 10.63
CA ALA A 231 -1.05 -18.53 9.83
C ALA A 231 -0.33 -19.27 8.69
N VAL A 232 0.28 -20.42 8.99
CA VAL A 232 0.90 -21.27 7.96
C VAL A 232 -0.13 -21.72 6.92
N LEU A 233 -1.30 -22.19 7.34
CA LEU A 233 -2.37 -22.58 6.42
C LEU A 233 -2.86 -21.38 5.57
N GLY A 234 -2.98 -20.19 6.16
CA GLY A 234 -3.33 -18.96 5.43
C GLY A 234 -2.31 -18.63 4.35
N CYS A 235 -1.02 -18.70 4.67
CA CYS A 235 0.05 -18.51 3.69
C CYS A 235 0.05 -19.64 2.63
N MET A 236 -0.18 -20.90 3.02
CA MET A 236 -0.27 -22.01 2.08
C MET A 236 -1.37 -21.81 1.03
N LEU A 237 -2.52 -21.26 1.41
CA LEU A 237 -3.60 -20.97 0.46
C LEU A 237 -3.22 -19.89 -0.55
N GLY A 238 -2.25 -19.02 -0.23
CA GLY A 238 -1.71 -17.99 -1.10
C GLY A 238 -0.46 -18.37 -1.89
N LEU A 239 0.07 -19.61 -1.76
CA LEU A 239 1.36 -20.00 -2.35
C LEU A 239 1.40 -19.89 -3.88
N TRP A 240 0.27 -20.00 -4.58
CA TRP A 240 0.19 -19.81 -6.03
C TRP A 240 0.68 -18.42 -6.47
N LEU A 241 0.57 -17.40 -5.60
CA LEU A 241 1.06 -16.05 -5.81
C LEU A 241 2.36 -15.80 -5.04
N LEU A 242 2.42 -16.21 -3.76
CA LEU A 242 3.53 -15.89 -2.86
C LEU A 242 4.84 -16.56 -3.26
N LEU A 243 4.79 -17.83 -3.74
CA LEU A 243 6.02 -18.55 -4.05
C LEU A 243 6.70 -18.05 -5.33
N PRO A 244 5.99 -17.82 -6.45
CA PRO A 244 6.58 -17.15 -7.62
C PRO A 244 7.11 -15.75 -7.28
N SER A 245 6.35 -14.97 -6.50
CA SER A 245 6.78 -13.63 -6.07
C SER A 245 8.05 -13.67 -5.23
N PHE A 246 8.18 -14.66 -4.35
CA PHE A 246 9.39 -14.85 -3.53
C PHE A 246 10.62 -15.13 -4.39
N PHE A 247 10.53 -16.07 -5.34
CA PHE A 247 11.65 -16.38 -6.24
C PHE A 247 12.06 -15.21 -7.12
N PHE A 248 11.09 -14.38 -7.49
CA PHE A 248 11.33 -13.18 -8.27
C PHE A 248 12.00 -12.07 -7.43
N VAL A 249 11.43 -11.76 -6.27
CA VAL A 249 11.86 -10.63 -5.45
C VAL A 249 13.23 -10.87 -4.79
N ILE A 250 13.58 -12.12 -4.44
CA ILE A 250 14.88 -12.42 -3.81
C ILE A 250 16.08 -12.11 -4.73
N GLN A 251 15.86 -12.04 -6.05
CA GLN A 251 16.86 -11.66 -7.03
C GLN A 251 17.02 -10.13 -7.14
N ASN A 252 16.08 -9.33 -6.62
CA ASN A 252 16.13 -7.89 -6.68
C ASN A 252 17.13 -7.34 -5.65
N PRO A 253 18.19 -6.60 -6.06
CA PRO A 253 19.18 -6.03 -5.14
C PRO A 253 18.60 -5.09 -4.09
N ARG A 254 17.45 -4.46 -4.37
CA ARG A 254 16.76 -3.55 -3.44
C ARG A 254 16.23 -4.27 -2.18
N VAL A 255 16.10 -5.59 -2.23
CA VAL A 255 15.74 -6.42 -1.07
C VAL A 255 16.98 -6.81 -0.26
N LYS A 256 18.18 -6.74 -0.86
CA LYS A 256 19.45 -6.93 -0.14
C LYS A 256 19.73 -5.68 0.65
N MET A 257 19.47 -5.81 1.92
CA MET A 257 19.46 -4.82 2.96
C MET A 257 20.79 -4.11 3.15
N ASP A 258 20.96 -2.99 2.49
CA ASP A 258 21.87 -1.97 2.98
C ASP A 258 21.05 -0.99 3.83
N TYR A 259 21.09 -1.23 5.16
CA TYR A 259 20.58 -0.26 6.11
C TYR A 259 21.37 1.04 5.95
N HIS A 260 20.83 1.96 5.15
CA HIS A 260 21.47 3.25 4.84
C HIS A 260 21.33 4.29 5.96
N GLY A 261 21.26 3.85 7.21
CA GLY A 261 21.24 4.75 8.36
C GLY A 261 22.63 4.92 8.95
N SER A 262 23.20 6.10 8.85
CA SER A 262 24.44 6.47 9.56
C SER A 262 24.30 6.32 11.07
N ASN A 263 23.09 6.27 11.62
CA ASN A 263 22.78 6.07 13.04
C ASN A 263 21.55 5.17 13.19
N SER A 264 21.76 3.98 13.76
CA SER A 264 20.71 2.98 13.97
C SER A 264 19.71 3.32 15.09
N LEU A 265 20.05 4.25 15.98
CA LEU A 265 19.27 4.54 17.20
C LEU A 265 18.56 5.88 17.15
N VAL A 266 19.03 6.86 16.37
CA VAL A 266 18.49 8.22 16.36
C VAL A 266 18.34 8.71 14.91
N PHE A 267 17.16 9.20 14.56
CA PHE A 267 16.95 9.89 13.29
C PHE A 267 17.59 11.28 13.29
N GLY A 268 17.76 11.87 12.11
CA GLY A 268 17.96 13.32 12.00
C GLY A 268 16.79 14.12 12.60
N ALA A 269 17.05 15.30 13.11
CA ALA A 269 16.07 16.12 13.81
C ALA A 269 14.79 16.37 12.98
N GLU A 270 14.92 16.54 11.66
CA GLU A 270 13.79 16.78 10.75
C GLU A 270 12.80 15.62 10.75
N ARG A 271 13.26 14.37 10.88
CA ARG A 271 12.35 13.20 10.91
C ARG A 271 11.41 13.25 12.11
N TYR A 272 11.90 13.67 13.28
CA TYR A 272 11.05 13.81 14.48
C TYR A 272 10.02 14.93 14.32
N LEU A 273 10.39 16.02 13.66
CA LEU A 273 9.47 17.11 13.34
C LEU A 273 8.42 16.66 12.33
N TYR A 274 8.81 15.85 11.36
CA TYR A 274 7.89 15.28 10.39
C TYR A 274 6.91 14.30 11.03
N ILE A 275 7.36 13.44 11.95
CA ILE A 275 6.49 12.58 12.76
C ILE A 275 5.49 13.41 13.57
N LEU A 276 5.94 14.50 14.18
CA LEU A 276 5.07 15.40 14.96
C LEU A 276 4.07 16.13 14.05
N LYS A 277 4.50 16.59 12.87
CA LYS A 277 3.62 17.15 11.84
C LYS A 277 2.49 16.17 11.50
N GLY A 278 2.83 14.91 11.19
CA GLY A 278 1.87 13.88 10.81
C GLY A 278 0.86 13.49 11.89
N LEU A 279 1.12 13.86 13.16
CA LEU A 279 0.17 13.70 14.26
C LEU A 279 -0.70 14.94 14.48
N LEU A 280 -0.22 16.12 14.10
CA LEU A 280 -0.88 17.42 14.35
C LEU A 280 -1.74 17.87 13.18
N PHE A 281 -1.25 17.74 11.96
CA PHE A 281 -1.90 18.26 10.77
C PHE A 281 -2.59 17.17 9.96
N PRO A 282 -3.67 17.50 9.22
CA PRO A 282 -4.22 16.60 8.23
C PRO A 282 -3.14 16.03 7.30
N GLY A 283 -3.32 14.81 6.83
CA GLY A 283 -2.42 14.21 5.85
C GLY A 283 -2.47 14.97 4.54
N GLU A 284 -1.31 15.32 4.02
CA GLU A 284 -1.12 15.83 2.66
C GLU A 284 -0.74 14.65 1.78
N VAL A 285 -1.22 14.60 0.54
CA VAL A 285 -0.78 13.59 -0.42
C VAL A 285 0.72 13.73 -0.61
N MET A 286 1.45 12.62 -0.57
CA MET A 286 2.91 12.62 -0.64
C MET A 286 3.40 13.34 -1.87
N SER A 287 4.06 14.48 -1.67
CA SER A 287 4.74 15.22 -2.71
C SER A 287 6.01 15.87 -2.17
N ASP A 288 6.90 16.24 -3.06
CA ASP A 288 8.08 17.04 -2.78
C ASP A 288 7.73 18.45 -2.26
N GLN A 289 6.47 18.85 -2.40
CA GLN A 289 5.95 20.19 -2.15
C GLN A 289 4.90 20.20 -1.04
N SER A 290 5.10 19.48 0.05
CA SER A 290 4.21 19.65 1.20
C SER A 290 4.29 21.11 1.74
N ALA A 291 3.18 21.57 2.31
CA ALA A 291 3.11 22.94 2.86
C ALA A 291 4.20 23.22 3.90
N VAL A 292 4.63 22.19 4.63
CA VAL A 292 5.59 22.29 5.73
C VAL A 292 6.46 21.03 5.80
N ILE A 293 7.77 21.22 5.94
CA ILE A 293 8.74 20.13 6.15
C ILE A 293 8.51 19.00 5.15
N ALA A 294 8.96 19.19 3.91
CA ALA A 294 8.88 18.17 2.89
C ALA A 294 9.71 16.94 3.27
N HIS A 295 9.11 15.78 3.21
CA HIS A 295 9.81 14.52 3.39
C HIS A 295 9.16 13.43 2.56
N ASN A 296 9.75 13.20 1.39
CA ASN A 296 9.21 12.27 0.41
C ASN A 296 8.98 10.87 0.95
N PHE A 297 7.81 10.33 0.64
CA PHE A 297 7.43 8.93 0.84
C PHE A 297 7.59 8.40 2.27
N ALA A 298 7.61 9.28 3.28
CA ALA A 298 7.85 8.87 4.67
C ALA A 298 6.65 8.16 5.32
N SER A 299 5.42 8.40 4.85
CA SER A 299 4.16 7.83 5.38
C SER A 299 4.01 8.05 6.90
N CYS A 300 4.33 9.25 7.39
CA CYS A 300 4.34 9.55 8.83
C CYS A 300 3.01 10.05 9.38
N SER A 301 1.96 10.21 8.56
CA SER A 301 0.71 10.76 9.04
C SER A 301 -0.11 9.74 9.83
N ALA A 302 -0.44 10.10 11.04
CA ALA A 302 -1.37 9.38 11.91
C ALA A 302 -2.40 10.34 12.52
N TYR A 303 -2.68 11.43 11.81
CA TYR A 303 -3.68 12.43 12.18
C TYR A 303 -5.07 11.79 12.25
N ILE A 304 -5.81 12.10 13.32
CA ILE A 304 -7.22 11.72 13.44
C ILE A 304 -8.08 12.97 13.21
N PRO A 305 -8.99 12.97 12.24
CA PRO A 305 -9.80 14.13 11.91
C PRO A 305 -10.44 14.78 13.15
N MET A 306 -10.39 16.10 13.25
CA MET A 306 -10.88 16.93 14.34
C MET A 306 -10.18 16.71 15.69
N VAL A 307 -10.04 15.45 16.12
CA VAL A 307 -9.63 15.14 17.51
C VAL A 307 -8.13 15.03 17.73
N GLY A 308 -7.34 14.82 16.67
CA GLY A 308 -5.90 14.55 16.80
C GLY A 308 -5.62 13.52 17.90
N LEU A 309 -4.68 13.78 18.78
CA LEU A 309 -4.36 12.92 19.93
C LEU A 309 -5.10 13.30 21.24
N VAL A 310 -6.05 14.25 21.21
CA VAL A 310 -6.80 14.68 22.41
C VAL A 310 -7.44 13.48 23.12
N LEU A 311 -8.10 12.60 22.37
CA LEU A 311 -8.78 11.43 22.96
C LEU A 311 -7.79 10.34 23.41
N VAL A 312 -6.63 10.23 22.80
CA VAL A 312 -5.56 9.32 23.24
C VAL A 312 -5.02 9.77 24.59
N ILE A 313 -4.71 11.06 24.73
CA ILE A 313 -4.22 11.66 25.99
C ILE A 313 -5.32 11.54 27.08
N ALA A 314 -6.58 11.80 26.72
CA ALA A 314 -7.71 11.65 27.64
C ALA A 314 -7.85 10.19 28.11
N TRP A 315 -7.70 9.21 27.21
CA TRP A 315 -7.71 7.81 27.55
C TRP A 315 -6.58 7.43 28.50
N LEU A 316 -5.37 7.90 28.25
CA LEU A 316 -4.20 7.67 29.11
C LEU A 316 -4.43 8.23 30.53
N GLU A 317 -5.06 9.41 30.66
CA GLU A 317 -5.41 10.01 31.94
C GLU A 317 -6.50 9.18 32.66
N LEU A 318 -7.54 8.73 31.98
CA LEU A 318 -8.59 7.86 32.54
C LEU A 318 -8.05 6.50 33.00
N MET A 319 -6.98 6.03 32.34
CA MET A 319 -6.29 4.77 32.68
C MET A 319 -5.12 4.95 33.64
N LYS A 320 -4.88 6.15 34.19
CA LYS A 320 -3.80 6.41 35.14
C LYS A 320 -3.83 5.44 36.31
N GLY A 321 -2.69 4.86 36.67
CA GLY A 321 -2.57 3.84 37.72
C GLY A 321 -3.11 2.45 37.37
N ARG A 322 -3.81 2.27 36.24
CA ARG A 322 -4.31 0.95 35.81
C ARG A 322 -3.38 0.28 34.83
N LYS A 323 -3.18 -1.05 34.98
CA LYS A 323 -2.46 -1.87 34.02
C LYS A 323 -3.38 -2.19 32.84
N HIS A 324 -3.00 -1.80 31.61
CA HIS A 324 -3.75 -2.09 30.39
C HIS A 324 -2.82 -2.38 29.23
N TRP A 325 -3.10 -3.41 28.45
CA TRP A 325 -2.26 -3.85 27.33
C TRP A 325 -2.02 -2.74 26.30
N MET A 326 -3.04 -1.94 26.01
CA MET A 326 -2.97 -0.87 25.01
C MET A 326 -1.96 0.22 25.37
N LYS A 327 -1.69 0.50 26.67
CA LYS A 327 -0.61 1.42 27.07
C LYS A 327 0.76 0.92 26.60
N ARG A 328 0.98 -0.39 26.74
CA ARG A 328 2.21 -1.05 26.32
C ARG A 328 2.34 -1.06 24.79
N MET A 329 1.21 -1.28 24.07
CA MET A 329 1.19 -1.20 22.61
C MET A 329 1.45 0.23 22.13
N LEU A 330 0.84 1.25 22.73
CA LEU A 330 1.11 2.65 22.40
C LEU A 330 2.57 3.03 22.64
N LEU A 331 3.16 2.54 23.75
CA LEU A 331 4.58 2.74 24.03
C LEU A 331 5.46 1.99 23.00
N PHE A 332 5.12 0.76 22.66
CA PHE A 332 5.81 0.01 21.61
C PHE A 332 5.78 0.77 20.28
N CYS A 333 4.61 1.26 19.84
CA CYS A 333 4.49 2.05 18.62
C CYS A 333 5.32 3.34 18.68
N LEU A 334 5.30 4.05 19.81
CA LEU A 334 6.10 5.28 19.99
C LEU A 334 7.60 5.00 19.91
N VAL A 335 8.09 3.98 20.59
CA VAL A 335 9.52 3.61 20.56
C VAL A 335 9.93 3.18 19.15
N THR A 336 9.12 2.35 18.50
CA THR A 336 9.37 1.90 17.12
C THR A 336 9.37 3.07 16.16
N ALA A 337 8.45 4.01 16.29
CA ALA A 337 8.38 5.20 15.44
C ALA A 337 9.62 6.12 15.58
N CYS A 338 10.20 6.19 16.77
CA CYS A 338 11.31 7.10 17.06
C CYS A 338 12.70 6.47 16.91
N VAL A 339 12.81 5.16 16.76
CA VAL A 339 14.09 4.46 16.66
C VAL A 339 14.28 3.86 15.27
N PRO A 340 15.24 4.35 14.45
CA PRO A 340 15.41 3.97 13.04
C PRO A 340 15.44 2.48 12.78
N ILE A 341 16.25 1.73 13.52
CA ILE A 341 16.39 0.28 13.29
C ILE A 341 15.09 -0.48 13.59
N LEU A 342 14.32 -0.06 14.59
CA LEU A 342 13.03 -0.67 14.90
C LEU A 342 11.98 -0.32 13.86
N ASN A 343 11.99 0.92 13.37
CA ASN A 343 11.12 1.34 12.29
C ASN A 343 11.43 0.57 10.99
N ALA A 344 12.72 0.48 10.61
CA ALA A 344 13.17 -0.22 9.42
C ALA A 344 12.80 -1.71 9.41
N ALA A 345 12.71 -2.35 10.58
CA ALA A 345 12.30 -3.75 10.69
C ALA A 345 10.92 -4.01 10.07
N PHE A 346 10.00 -3.05 10.10
CA PHE A 346 8.66 -3.17 9.50
C PHE A 346 8.67 -3.21 7.95
N SER A 347 9.77 -2.82 7.33
CA SER A 347 10.01 -2.87 5.90
C SER A 347 11.15 -3.82 5.51
N LEU A 348 11.47 -4.82 6.34
CA LEU A 348 12.64 -5.69 6.17
C LEU A 348 13.95 -4.90 5.97
N PHE A 349 14.06 -3.75 6.61
CA PHE A 349 15.20 -2.82 6.51
C PHE A 349 15.40 -2.20 5.10
N ALA A 350 14.47 -2.39 4.18
CA ALA A 350 14.55 -1.82 2.83
C ALA A 350 14.40 -0.29 2.80
N GLY A 351 14.04 0.35 3.91
CA GLY A 351 13.90 1.81 4.01
C GLY A 351 13.46 2.27 5.40
N LEU A 352 13.51 3.58 5.60
CA LEU A 352 13.13 4.25 6.86
C LEU A 352 11.71 4.82 6.82
N TYR A 353 10.82 4.22 6.02
CA TYR A 353 9.44 4.66 5.87
C TYR A 353 8.60 4.25 7.09
N HIS A 354 7.59 5.07 7.45
CA HIS A 354 6.63 4.76 8.48
C HIS A 354 5.34 4.14 7.91
N ARG A 355 5.44 3.38 6.85
CA ARG A 355 4.31 2.75 6.13
C ARG A 355 3.41 1.87 6.99
N TRP A 356 3.80 1.54 8.22
CA TRP A 356 3.03 0.79 9.20
C TRP A 356 2.14 1.68 10.11
N TYR A 357 2.07 3.00 9.88
CA TYR A 357 1.34 3.94 10.76
C TYR A 357 -0.19 3.75 10.80
N TYR A 358 -0.79 3.04 9.84
CA TYR A 358 -2.18 2.60 9.96
C TYR A 358 -2.42 1.72 11.20
N MET A 359 -1.43 1.01 11.73
CA MET A 359 -1.53 0.16 12.91
C MET A 359 -1.71 0.98 14.21
N PRO A 360 -0.83 1.95 14.57
CA PRO A 360 -1.10 2.82 15.72
C PRO A 360 -2.35 3.68 15.54
N THR A 361 -2.69 4.08 14.32
CA THR A 361 -3.91 4.85 14.02
C THR A 361 -5.17 4.08 14.43
N LEU A 362 -5.22 2.76 14.22
CA LEU A 362 -6.31 1.91 14.70
C LEU A 362 -6.39 1.90 16.24
N LEU A 363 -5.26 1.89 16.94
CA LEU A 363 -5.23 2.00 18.40
C LEU A 363 -5.69 3.38 18.88
N PHE A 364 -5.35 4.46 18.17
CA PHE A 364 -5.83 5.80 18.47
C PHE A 364 -7.36 5.90 18.35
N ALA A 365 -7.92 5.34 17.28
CA ALA A 365 -9.37 5.25 17.10
C ALA A 365 -10.03 4.45 18.22
N LEU A 366 -9.42 3.34 18.67
CA LEU A 366 -9.92 2.56 19.81
C LEU A 366 -9.86 3.36 21.12
N CYS A 367 -8.81 4.15 21.38
CA CYS A 367 -8.78 5.07 22.52
C CYS A 367 -9.96 6.06 22.46
N GLY A 368 -10.23 6.59 21.29
CA GLY A 368 -11.39 7.47 21.05
C GLY A 368 -12.71 6.79 21.40
N ALA A 369 -12.95 5.57 20.89
CA ALA A 369 -14.16 4.80 21.21
C ALA A 369 -14.34 4.61 22.72
N MET A 370 -13.28 4.23 23.43
CA MET A 370 -13.32 4.00 24.88
C MET A 370 -13.62 5.28 25.69
N VAL A 371 -13.08 6.43 25.26
CA VAL A 371 -13.38 7.72 25.89
C VAL A 371 -14.83 8.12 25.66
N LEU A 372 -15.32 7.97 24.43
CA LEU A 372 -16.71 8.32 24.07
C LEU A 372 -17.71 7.42 24.81
N GLU A 373 -17.48 6.10 24.85
CA GLU A 373 -18.30 5.17 25.65
C GLU A 373 -18.32 5.55 27.13
N ARG A 374 -17.14 5.87 27.69
CA ARG A 374 -17.01 6.26 29.09
C ARG A 374 -17.82 7.52 29.39
N LYS A 375 -17.72 8.53 28.52
CA LYS A 375 -18.47 9.77 28.65
C LYS A 375 -19.97 9.54 28.55
N ASP A 376 -20.43 8.76 27.58
CA ASP A 376 -21.87 8.46 27.41
C ASP A 376 -22.44 7.76 28.67
N ARG A 377 -21.69 6.78 29.20
CA ARG A 377 -22.07 6.10 30.46
C ARG A 377 -22.13 7.06 31.66
N GLU A 378 -21.12 7.92 31.79
CA GLU A 378 -21.07 8.90 32.89
C GLU A 378 -22.20 9.94 32.77
N ASP A 379 -22.53 10.38 31.56
CA ASP A 379 -23.66 11.27 31.28
C ASP A 379 -25.01 10.63 31.62
N GLN A 380 -25.24 9.38 31.25
CA GLN A 380 -26.45 8.66 31.60
C GLN A 380 -26.62 8.53 33.13
N ILE A 381 -25.54 8.22 33.85
CA ILE A 381 -25.53 8.17 35.31
C ILE A 381 -25.82 9.54 35.89
N ARG A 382 -25.20 10.61 35.39
CA ARG A 382 -25.40 11.99 35.82
C ARG A 382 -26.85 12.43 35.61
N THR A 383 -27.47 12.12 34.48
CA THR A 383 -28.85 12.44 34.16
C THR A 383 -29.82 11.73 35.12
N ARG A 384 -29.64 10.43 35.36
CA ARG A 384 -30.43 9.69 36.35
C ARG A 384 -30.28 10.27 37.76
N ARG A 385 -29.06 10.61 38.19
CA ARG A 385 -28.83 11.26 39.49
C ARG A 385 -29.54 12.61 39.60
N ALA A 386 -29.54 13.39 38.52
CA ALA A 386 -30.23 14.67 38.46
C ALA A 386 -31.76 14.51 38.58
N GLU A 387 -32.35 13.52 37.94
CA GLU A 387 -33.75 13.18 38.05
C GLU A 387 -34.11 12.72 39.50
N HIS A 388 -33.27 11.85 40.09
CA HIS A 388 -33.49 11.41 41.48
C HIS A 388 -33.36 12.58 42.47
N ALA A 389 -32.39 13.47 42.29
CA ALA A 389 -32.22 14.64 43.14
C ALA A 389 -33.39 15.61 43.02
N ALA A 390 -33.90 15.81 41.80
CA ALA A 390 -35.10 16.62 41.53
C ALA A 390 -36.34 16.06 42.21
N ASN A 391 -36.58 14.75 42.07
CA ASN A 391 -37.72 14.08 42.70
C ASN A 391 -37.62 14.10 44.23
N ALA A 392 -36.41 13.88 44.79
CA ALA A 392 -36.18 13.95 46.24
C ALA A 392 -36.41 15.36 46.80
N ALA A 393 -36.03 16.41 46.06
CA ALA A 393 -36.26 17.80 46.45
C ALA A 393 -37.78 18.13 46.46
N GLU A 394 -38.51 17.69 45.46
CA GLU A 394 -39.97 17.84 45.40
C GLU A 394 -40.63 17.12 46.56
N LEU A 395 -40.30 15.85 46.81
CA LEU A 395 -40.87 15.06 47.91
C LEU A 395 -40.58 15.68 49.29
N ARG A 396 -39.40 16.25 49.52
CA ARG A 396 -39.09 16.96 50.77
C ARG A 396 -40.00 18.18 50.97
N LEU A 397 -40.09 19.02 49.93
CA LEU A 397 -40.95 20.18 49.97
C LEU A 397 -42.44 19.82 50.24
N ARG A 398 -42.96 18.78 49.60
CA ARG A 398 -44.34 18.31 49.82
C ARG A 398 -44.53 17.83 51.25
N ARG A 399 -43.58 17.07 51.83
CA ARG A 399 -43.61 16.66 53.26
C ARG A 399 -43.58 17.85 54.24
N ASP A 400 -42.62 18.75 53.99
CA ASP A 400 -42.45 19.94 54.82
C ASP A 400 -43.70 20.85 54.81
N ALA A 401 -44.43 20.85 53.73
CA ALA A 401 -45.75 21.59 53.64
C ALA A 401 -46.90 20.83 54.28
N GLU A 402 -46.97 19.52 54.09
CA GLU A 402 -47.97 18.68 54.75
C GLU A 402 -47.83 18.78 56.27
N ASP A 403 -46.62 18.77 56.81
CA ASP A 403 -46.32 18.95 58.23
C ASP A 403 -46.68 20.34 58.75
N ARG A 404 -46.77 21.38 57.87
CA ARG A 404 -47.18 22.76 58.21
C ARG A 404 -48.61 23.08 57.87
N GLY A 405 -49.32 22.16 57.20
CA GLY A 405 -50.69 22.39 56.74
C GLY A 405 -50.77 23.44 55.62
N GLU A 406 -49.76 23.63 54.86
CA GLU A 406 -49.61 24.62 53.75
C GLU A 406 -49.77 23.97 52.38
N GLU A 407 -50.45 24.61 51.45
CA GLU A 407 -50.41 24.23 50.02
C GLU A 407 -49.21 24.90 49.34
N ILE A 408 -48.39 24.12 48.65
CA ILE A 408 -47.27 24.65 47.89
C ILE A 408 -47.69 24.89 46.44
N PRO A 409 -47.41 26.10 45.91
CA PRO A 409 -47.65 26.38 44.52
C PRO A 409 -46.78 25.43 43.60
N GLU A 410 -47.39 24.90 42.56
CA GLU A 410 -46.72 24.04 41.59
C GLU A 410 -45.41 24.65 40.98
N GLU A 411 -45.39 25.98 40.89
CA GLU A 411 -44.23 26.72 40.39
C GLU A 411 -43.00 26.63 41.32
N THR A 412 -43.26 26.59 42.65
CA THR A 412 -42.18 26.41 43.65
C THR A 412 -41.64 25.00 43.60
N LEU A 413 -42.48 23.99 43.39
CA LEU A 413 -42.05 22.61 43.21
C LEU A 413 -41.20 22.43 41.91
N ARG A 414 -41.67 23.05 40.82
CA ARG A 414 -40.93 23.05 39.57
C ARG A 414 -39.59 23.77 39.63
N SER A 415 -39.52 24.88 40.36
CA SER A 415 -38.26 25.64 40.56
C SER A 415 -37.25 24.83 41.36
N ALA A 416 -37.66 24.20 42.45
CA ALA A 416 -36.78 23.35 43.28
C ALA A 416 -36.29 22.12 42.53
N ARG A 417 -37.16 21.49 41.74
CA ARG A 417 -36.75 20.39 40.82
C ARG A 417 -35.70 20.88 39.83
N ARG A 418 -35.92 22.01 39.18
CA ARG A 418 -34.97 22.58 38.20
C ARG A 418 -33.63 22.94 38.83
N GLU A 419 -33.67 23.54 40.06
CA GLU A 419 -32.47 23.91 40.76
C GLU A 419 -31.59 22.72 41.10
N LYS A 420 -32.20 21.70 41.75
CA LYS A 420 -31.47 20.47 42.15
C LYS A 420 -31.00 19.63 40.94
N SER A 421 -31.85 19.51 39.94
CA SER A 421 -31.43 18.88 38.68
C SER A 421 -30.25 19.62 38.05
N ARG A 422 -30.28 20.94 37.98
CA ARG A 422 -29.23 21.79 37.42
C ARG A 422 -27.93 21.67 38.23
N GLU A 423 -27.99 21.63 39.56
CA GLU A 423 -26.82 21.47 40.42
C GLU A 423 -26.04 20.18 40.07
N VAL A 424 -26.73 19.03 39.95
CA VAL A 424 -26.14 17.75 39.60
C VAL A 424 -25.63 17.74 38.15
N LEU A 425 -26.41 18.32 37.23
CA LEU A 425 -26.02 18.40 35.83
C LEU A 425 -24.78 19.31 35.61
N LEU A 426 -24.46 20.21 36.54
CA LEU A 426 -23.28 21.07 36.48
C LEU A 426 -22.02 20.39 37.01
N GLU A 427 -22.10 19.21 37.64
CA GLU A 427 -20.93 18.45 38.09
C GLU A 427 -20.04 18.10 36.89
N THR A 428 -18.72 18.32 37.03
CA THR A 428 -17.77 17.96 36.01
C THR A 428 -17.40 16.47 36.09
N LEU A 429 -17.62 15.74 35.01
CA LEU A 429 -17.35 14.29 34.93
C LEU A 429 -15.86 13.99 34.83
N PRO A 430 -15.41 12.80 35.27
CA PRO A 430 -14.04 12.35 35.06
C PRO A 430 -13.61 12.33 33.58
N SER A 431 -14.48 11.90 32.66
CA SER A 431 -14.22 11.96 31.22
C SER A 431 -14.07 13.38 30.72
N GLU A 432 -14.89 14.34 31.17
CA GLU A 432 -14.79 15.76 30.80
C GLU A 432 -13.47 16.37 31.27
N ARG A 433 -13.01 16.04 32.49
CA ARG A 433 -11.70 16.46 33.02
C ARG A 433 -10.55 15.90 32.19
N ALA A 434 -10.64 14.63 31.80
CA ALA A 434 -9.63 13.97 31.01
C ALA A 434 -9.53 14.56 29.60
N VAL A 435 -10.68 14.80 28.93
CA VAL A 435 -10.74 15.46 27.61
C VAL A 435 -10.21 16.90 27.70
N ARG A 436 -10.60 17.66 28.73
CA ARG A 436 -10.05 19.02 28.95
C ARG A 436 -8.53 18.99 29.06
N LYS A 437 -7.98 18.05 29.84
CA LYS A 437 -6.54 17.91 29.99
C LYS A 437 -5.86 17.52 28.67
N GLY A 438 -6.46 16.58 27.91
CA GLY A 438 -6.00 16.20 26.58
C GLY A 438 -5.98 17.36 25.61
N ALA A 439 -7.05 18.16 25.56
CA ALA A 439 -7.15 19.34 24.70
C ALA A 439 -6.12 20.41 25.06
N VAL A 440 -5.89 20.65 26.36
CA VAL A 440 -4.86 21.62 26.81
C VAL A 440 -3.48 21.13 26.44
N ILE A 441 -3.12 19.89 26.75
CA ILE A 441 -1.77 19.35 26.45
C ILE A 441 -1.54 19.36 24.93
N TRP A 442 -2.48 18.81 24.16
CA TRP A 442 -2.32 18.71 22.71
C TRP A 442 -2.36 20.08 22.04
N GLY A 443 -3.19 21.00 22.53
CA GLY A 443 -3.23 22.41 22.09
C GLY A 443 -1.93 23.15 22.37
N CYS A 444 -1.33 22.96 23.54
CA CYS A 444 -0.01 23.55 23.85
C CYS A 444 1.09 23.01 22.92
N ILE A 445 1.08 21.70 22.63
CA ILE A 445 2.03 21.07 21.69
C ILE A 445 1.82 21.65 20.29
N ALA A 446 0.57 21.74 19.83
CA ALA A 446 0.25 22.31 18.51
C ALA A 446 0.71 23.77 18.39
N LEU A 447 0.37 24.60 19.38
CA LEU A 447 0.80 26.01 19.39
C LEU A 447 2.33 26.14 19.45
N ALA A 448 3.00 25.34 20.28
CA ALA A 448 4.46 25.33 20.35
C ALA A 448 5.11 24.93 19.02
N PHE A 449 4.54 23.92 18.34
CA PHE A 449 5.03 23.47 17.04
C PHE A 449 4.81 24.54 15.95
N ILE A 450 3.61 25.13 15.88
CA ILE A 450 3.30 26.20 14.94
C ILE A 450 4.23 27.39 15.17
N PHE A 451 4.39 27.80 16.43
CA PHE A 451 5.28 28.88 16.80
C PHE A 451 6.74 28.56 16.44
N PHE A 452 7.20 27.34 16.74
CA PHE A 452 8.53 26.87 16.39
C PHE A 452 8.77 27.01 14.87
N LEU A 453 7.85 26.52 14.03
CA LEU A 453 7.99 26.61 12.57
C LEU A 453 8.02 28.06 12.06
N LEU A 454 7.24 28.96 12.67
CA LEU A 454 7.18 30.36 12.26
C LEU A 454 8.43 31.16 12.61
N PHE A 455 9.10 30.87 13.73
CA PHE A 455 10.13 31.71 14.30
C PHE A 455 11.53 31.10 14.32
N VAL A 456 11.68 29.78 14.06
CA VAL A 456 13.00 29.16 14.01
C VAL A 456 13.64 29.37 12.65
N LYS A 457 14.82 29.98 12.65
CA LYS A 457 15.69 30.07 11.46
C LYS A 457 16.45 28.73 11.30
N TRP A 458 16.34 28.09 10.14
CA TRP A 458 16.94 26.77 9.88
C TRP A 458 18.39 26.88 9.41
N SER A 459 18.63 27.70 8.39
CA SER A 459 19.96 28.01 7.85
C SER A 459 19.91 29.30 7.06
N ASP A 460 21.07 29.79 6.63
CA ASP A 460 21.13 30.98 5.77
C ASP A 460 20.61 30.71 4.36
N SER A 461 20.76 29.48 3.87
CA SER A 461 20.25 29.06 2.57
C SER A 461 18.77 28.61 2.62
N GLU A 462 18.29 28.12 3.77
CA GLU A 462 16.91 27.70 3.98
C GLU A 462 16.36 28.35 5.25
N PRO A 463 15.90 29.61 5.18
CA PRO A 463 15.49 30.35 6.37
C PRO A 463 14.18 29.84 6.99
N SER A 464 13.35 29.13 6.25
CA SER A 464 12.06 28.56 6.69
C SER A 464 11.85 27.19 6.14
N LYS A 465 11.14 26.35 6.88
CA LYS A 465 10.62 25.05 6.43
C LYS A 465 9.11 25.10 6.12
N ILE A 466 8.55 26.30 6.00
CA ILE A 466 7.21 26.53 5.48
C ILE A 466 7.35 26.86 4.00
N TYR A 467 6.87 26.00 3.14
CA TYR A 467 6.98 26.15 1.69
C TYR A 467 5.75 26.88 1.12
N HIS A 468 4.55 26.57 1.65
CA HIS A 468 3.27 27.16 1.27
C HIS A 468 2.58 27.73 2.50
N ILE A 469 2.73 29.04 2.73
CA ILE A 469 2.24 29.74 3.92
C ILE A 469 0.71 29.72 4.04
N GLU A 470 -0.01 29.75 2.92
CA GLU A 470 -1.46 29.72 2.89
C GLU A 470 -1.98 28.37 3.38
N GLU A 471 -1.48 27.26 2.83
CA GLU A 471 -1.84 25.91 3.25
C GLU A 471 -1.44 25.63 4.70
N PHE A 472 -0.23 26.04 5.10
CA PHE A 472 0.20 25.95 6.49
C PHE A 472 -0.75 26.67 7.43
N THR A 473 -1.24 27.86 7.03
CA THR A 473 -2.20 28.63 7.83
C THR A 473 -3.53 27.86 7.93
N VAL A 474 -4.03 27.35 6.82
CA VAL A 474 -5.26 26.54 6.80
C VAL A 474 -5.13 25.32 7.71
N TRP A 475 -4.06 24.52 7.56
CA TRP A 475 -3.85 23.33 8.38
C TRP A 475 -3.65 23.64 9.86
N SER A 476 -2.98 24.74 10.17
CA SER A 476 -2.86 25.23 11.56
C SER A 476 -4.21 25.61 12.16
N CYS A 477 -5.06 26.32 11.40
CA CYS A 477 -6.42 26.66 11.79
C CYS A 477 -7.28 25.40 11.97
N VAL A 478 -7.22 24.45 11.04
CA VAL A 478 -7.96 23.17 11.10
C VAL A 478 -7.57 22.38 12.35
N CYS A 479 -6.27 22.28 12.65
CA CYS A 479 -5.76 21.61 13.84
C CYS A 479 -6.30 22.27 15.12
N LEU A 480 -6.09 23.57 15.28
CA LEU A 480 -6.50 24.29 16.49
C LEU A 480 -8.03 24.33 16.68
N LEU A 481 -8.76 24.54 15.57
CA LEU A 481 -10.23 24.50 15.59
C LEU A 481 -10.74 23.11 15.97
N GLY A 482 -10.15 22.04 15.44
CA GLY A 482 -10.50 20.66 15.78
C GLY A 482 -10.31 20.39 17.27
N ILE A 483 -9.18 20.81 17.86
CA ILE A 483 -8.92 20.67 19.30
C ILE A 483 -9.94 21.46 20.12
N LEU A 484 -10.23 22.71 19.72
CA LEU A 484 -11.21 23.56 20.39
C LEU A 484 -12.62 22.96 20.34
N LEU A 485 -13.06 22.49 19.15
CA LEU A 485 -14.38 21.89 18.98
C LEU A 485 -14.49 20.56 19.75
N THR A 486 -13.43 19.76 19.77
CA THR A 486 -13.40 18.53 20.59
C THR A 486 -13.62 18.85 22.08
N TRP A 487 -12.90 19.84 22.60
CA TRP A 487 -13.10 20.30 23.96
C TRP A 487 -14.52 20.89 24.18
N LEU A 488 -14.97 21.80 23.29
CA LEU A 488 -16.27 22.44 23.39
C LEU A 488 -17.41 21.43 23.44
N PHE A 489 -17.41 20.46 22.51
CA PHE A 489 -18.51 19.50 22.39
C PHE A 489 -18.48 18.45 23.50
N LEU A 490 -17.33 17.94 23.84
CA LEU A 490 -17.25 16.87 24.86
C LEU A 490 -17.26 17.40 26.31
N VAL A 491 -16.95 18.68 26.53
CA VAL A 491 -16.87 19.26 27.90
C VAL A 491 -17.99 20.28 28.18
N ARG A 492 -18.39 21.08 27.20
CA ARG A 492 -19.34 22.20 27.41
C ARG A 492 -20.76 21.87 26.96
N LEU A 493 -20.96 21.19 25.84
CA LEU A 493 -22.27 20.81 25.34
C LEU A 493 -22.75 19.52 26.03
N ARG A 494 -23.56 19.68 27.08
CA ARG A 494 -23.93 18.56 27.97
C ARG A 494 -25.09 17.72 27.46
N SER A 495 -26.07 18.28 26.75
CA SER A 495 -27.31 17.57 26.39
C SER A 495 -27.32 17.04 24.95
N ARG A 496 -26.58 17.66 24.01
CA ARG A 496 -26.55 17.29 22.57
C ARG A 496 -25.16 17.01 22.06
N TRP A 497 -24.22 16.79 22.97
CA TRP A 497 -22.81 16.66 22.61
C TRP A 497 -22.56 15.57 21.57
N LYS A 498 -23.24 14.42 21.71
CA LYS A 498 -23.02 13.24 20.86
C LYS A 498 -23.36 13.56 19.39
N THR A 499 -24.52 14.13 19.13
CA THR A 499 -24.95 14.48 17.77
C THR A 499 -24.02 15.52 17.14
N VAL A 500 -23.74 16.62 17.88
CA VAL A 500 -22.91 17.71 17.35
C VAL A 500 -21.48 17.24 17.15
N PHE A 501 -20.93 16.44 18.06
CA PHE A 501 -19.58 15.88 17.93
C PHE A 501 -19.47 14.97 16.70
N VAL A 502 -20.43 14.06 16.51
CA VAL A 502 -20.42 13.12 15.37
C VAL A 502 -20.55 13.86 14.04
N LEU A 503 -21.47 14.83 13.95
CA LEU A 503 -21.63 15.62 12.73
C LEU A 503 -20.39 16.45 12.41
N SER A 504 -19.75 17.04 13.43
CA SER A 504 -18.53 17.81 13.24
C SER A 504 -17.35 16.94 12.84
N LEU A 505 -17.18 15.78 13.47
CA LEU A 505 -16.15 14.82 13.09
C LEU A 505 -16.35 14.34 11.66
N TYR A 506 -17.60 14.07 11.27
CA TYR A 506 -17.96 13.69 9.91
C TYR A 506 -17.60 14.78 8.91
N PHE A 507 -17.93 16.04 9.22
CA PHE A 507 -17.55 17.19 8.41
C PHE A 507 -16.03 17.32 8.30
N PHE A 508 -15.29 17.21 9.42
CA PHE A 508 -13.83 17.28 9.39
C PHE A 508 -13.19 16.14 8.58
N ALA A 509 -13.72 14.94 8.69
CA ALA A 509 -13.24 13.80 7.91
C ALA A 509 -13.40 14.04 6.40
N ILE A 510 -14.58 14.49 5.96
CA ILE A 510 -14.85 14.84 4.56
C ILE A 510 -13.97 16.01 4.11
N PHE A 511 -13.89 17.07 4.90
CA PHE A 511 -13.16 18.28 4.56
C PHE A 511 -11.66 18.01 4.43
N THR A 512 -11.04 17.37 5.43
CA THR A 512 -9.58 17.11 5.41
C THR A 512 -9.18 16.18 4.29
N MET A 513 -9.97 15.13 4.03
CA MET A 513 -9.70 14.21 2.93
C MET A 513 -9.96 14.86 1.56
N GLY A 514 -11.10 15.52 1.39
CA GLY A 514 -11.47 16.19 0.15
C GLY A 514 -10.49 17.32 -0.20
N ALA A 515 -10.06 18.08 0.80
CA ALA A 515 -9.05 19.13 0.59
C ALA A 515 -7.69 18.54 0.20
N ALA A 516 -7.23 17.46 0.84
CA ALA A 516 -5.98 16.80 0.48
C ALA A 516 -5.99 16.33 -0.98
N VAL A 517 -7.07 15.67 -1.43
CA VAL A 517 -7.22 15.21 -2.82
C VAL A 517 -7.26 16.38 -3.79
N PHE A 518 -8.10 17.38 -3.49
CA PHE A 518 -8.30 18.53 -4.37
C PHE A 518 -7.04 19.39 -4.51
N LEU A 519 -6.42 19.77 -3.40
CA LEU A 519 -5.21 20.60 -3.39
C LEU A 519 -4.07 19.90 -4.14
N TYR A 520 -3.88 18.61 -3.89
CA TYR A 520 -2.84 17.86 -4.59
C TYR A 520 -3.09 17.81 -6.09
N GLN A 521 -4.31 17.47 -6.52
CA GLN A 521 -4.65 17.38 -7.93
C GLN A 521 -4.50 18.72 -8.64
N THR A 522 -4.96 19.82 -8.03
CA THR A 522 -4.84 21.15 -8.64
C THR A 522 -3.42 21.67 -8.72
N ALA A 523 -2.55 21.25 -7.80
CA ALA A 523 -1.16 21.74 -7.74
C ALA A 523 -0.18 20.91 -8.58
N HIS A 524 -0.42 19.62 -8.78
CA HIS A 524 0.60 18.69 -9.27
C HIS A 524 0.12 17.77 -10.39
N ALA A 525 -1.17 17.44 -10.44
CA ALA A 525 -1.67 16.52 -11.44
C ALA A 525 -1.93 17.24 -12.77
N GLU A 526 -1.51 16.64 -13.85
CA GLU A 526 -2.05 16.95 -15.17
C GLU A 526 -3.57 16.81 -15.13
N ASP A 527 -4.29 17.61 -15.89
CA ASP A 527 -5.75 17.43 -16.05
C ASP A 527 -6.04 15.98 -16.44
N ALA A 528 -6.84 15.28 -15.65
CA ALA A 528 -7.14 13.87 -15.87
C ALA A 528 -7.70 13.60 -17.29
N ARG A 529 -8.31 14.62 -17.94
CA ARG A 529 -8.79 14.53 -19.33
C ARG A 529 -7.63 14.49 -20.30
N HIS A 530 -6.58 15.29 -20.09
CA HIS A 530 -5.36 15.26 -20.90
C HIS A 530 -4.66 13.91 -20.75
N HIS A 531 -4.49 13.44 -19.51
CA HIS A 531 -3.90 12.13 -19.28
C HIS A 531 -4.72 11.00 -19.93
N TYR A 532 -6.06 11.06 -19.83
CA TYR A 532 -6.93 10.07 -20.48
C TYR A 532 -6.85 10.14 -22.01
N ASP A 533 -6.83 11.34 -22.59
CA ASP A 533 -6.64 11.54 -24.04
C ASP A 533 -5.28 10.97 -24.49
N ARG A 534 -4.22 11.23 -23.74
CA ARG A 534 -2.88 10.70 -23.99
C ARG A 534 -2.87 9.17 -24.04
N LEU A 535 -3.50 8.51 -23.07
CA LEU A 535 -3.62 7.05 -23.05
C LEU A 535 -4.47 6.52 -24.21
N LEU A 536 -5.57 7.18 -24.57
CA LEU A 536 -6.41 6.74 -25.70
C LEU A 536 -5.73 6.95 -27.05
N THR A 537 -5.01 8.05 -27.23
CA THR A 537 -4.33 8.40 -28.48
C THR A 537 -3.16 7.45 -28.70
N SER A 538 -2.30 7.23 -27.70
CA SER A 538 -1.18 6.28 -27.80
C SER A 538 -1.64 4.85 -28.09
N GLY A 539 -2.82 4.45 -27.65
CA GLY A 539 -3.40 3.14 -27.94
C GLY A 539 -3.77 2.90 -29.41
N GLN A 540 -3.72 3.95 -30.25
CA GLN A 540 -3.95 3.84 -31.70
C GLN A 540 -2.66 3.60 -32.50
N ILE A 541 -1.50 3.57 -31.83
CA ILE A 541 -0.22 3.23 -32.46
C ILE A 541 -0.27 1.76 -32.86
N SER A 542 0.01 1.48 -34.16
CA SER A 542 -0.13 0.14 -34.74
C SER A 542 1.03 -0.25 -35.67
N CYS A 543 2.00 0.64 -35.89
CA CYS A 543 3.14 0.39 -36.78
C CYS A 543 4.25 -0.46 -36.15
N LEU A 544 4.16 -0.76 -34.84
CA LEU A 544 5.20 -1.49 -34.10
C LEU A 544 5.26 -2.95 -34.51
N LYS A 545 6.47 -3.47 -34.68
CA LYS A 545 6.72 -4.87 -35.01
C LYS A 545 7.20 -5.62 -33.77
N ASP A 546 6.88 -6.91 -33.69
CA ASP A 546 7.14 -7.79 -32.53
C ASP A 546 8.63 -8.04 -32.26
N GLU A 547 9.50 -7.75 -33.22
CA GLU A 547 10.95 -7.91 -33.11
C GLU A 547 11.66 -6.74 -32.45
N TYR A 548 10.96 -5.61 -32.25
CA TYR A 548 11.56 -4.35 -31.79
C TYR A 548 10.88 -3.73 -30.60
N ARG A 549 11.65 -2.93 -29.87
CA ARG A 549 11.18 -2.13 -28.72
C ARG A 549 10.99 -0.67 -29.08
N VAL A 550 10.24 0.01 -28.22
CA VAL A 550 10.18 1.47 -28.14
C VAL A 550 11.31 1.95 -27.23
N ASN A 551 12.05 2.95 -27.66
CA ASN A 551 13.06 3.63 -26.86
C ASN A 551 12.35 4.52 -25.82
N SER A 552 12.27 4.04 -24.60
CA SER A 552 11.58 4.71 -23.49
C SER A 552 12.15 4.25 -22.16
N ASN A 553 12.26 5.15 -21.20
CA ASN A 553 12.66 4.83 -19.83
C ASN A 553 11.56 5.10 -18.78
N GLU A 554 10.54 5.87 -19.11
CA GLU A 554 9.47 6.24 -18.18
C GLU A 554 8.06 6.32 -18.80
N ASN A 555 7.90 6.13 -20.09
CA ASN A 555 6.65 6.36 -20.81
C ASN A 555 5.55 5.41 -20.32
N PRO A 556 4.52 5.88 -19.58
CA PRO A 556 3.45 5.04 -19.07
C PRO A 556 2.60 4.44 -20.18
N GLU A 557 2.58 5.03 -21.37
CA GLU A 557 1.83 4.58 -22.53
C GLU A 557 2.32 3.23 -23.05
N THR A 558 3.63 3.00 -23.02
CA THR A 558 4.20 1.72 -23.46
C THR A 558 3.70 0.58 -22.59
N LEU A 559 3.70 0.78 -21.27
CA LEU A 559 3.22 -0.22 -20.32
C LEU A 559 1.69 -0.39 -20.39
N THR A 560 0.95 0.74 -20.51
CA THR A 560 -0.52 0.69 -20.57
C THR A 560 -1.03 -0.16 -21.74
N HIS A 561 -0.35 -0.10 -22.89
CA HIS A 561 -0.77 -0.81 -24.10
C HIS A 561 0.02 -2.11 -24.34
N GLY A 562 0.91 -2.48 -23.43
CA GLY A 562 1.72 -3.69 -23.56
C GLY A 562 2.76 -3.61 -24.68
N PHE A 563 3.22 -2.41 -25.06
CA PHE A 563 4.31 -2.24 -26.03
C PHE A 563 5.64 -2.59 -25.40
N MET A 564 6.49 -3.32 -26.10
CA MET A 564 7.85 -3.57 -25.64
C MET A 564 8.61 -2.26 -25.55
N ALA A 565 9.31 -2.02 -24.44
CA ALA A 565 10.07 -0.81 -24.20
C ALA A 565 11.51 -1.13 -23.76
N SER A 566 12.42 -0.17 -23.92
CA SER A 566 13.78 -0.28 -23.39
C SER A 566 13.87 -0.05 -21.89
N GLY A 567 12.83 0.46 -21.26
CA GLY A 567 12.73 0.69 -19.83
C GLY A 567 11.37 1.19 -19.40
N ASN A 568 11.08 1.10 -18.10
CA ASN A 568 9.83 1.59 -17.48
C ASN A 568 10.08 2.08 -16.06
N PHE A 569 9.08 2.80 -15.54
CA PHE A 569 9.00 3.17 -14.14
C PHE A 569 8.36 2.03 -13.32
N CYS A 570 9.16 1.05 -12.91
CA CYS A 570 8.70 -0.10 -12.11
C CYS A 570 9.78 -0.57 -11.11
N SER A 571 9.38 -0.78 -9.84
CA SER A 571 10.31 -1.26 -8.80
C SER A 571 10.56 -2.76 -8.85
N THR A 572 9.65 -3.53 -9.44
CA THR A 572 9.68 -4.99 -9.50
C THR A 572 9.90 -5.47 -10.92
N VAL A 573 11.17 -5.68 -11.27
CA VAL A 573 11.62 -6.18 -12.58
C VAL A 573 12.56 -7.36 -12.37
N SER A 574 12.88 -8.10 -13.44
CA SER A 574 13.79 -9.25 -13.37
C SER A 574 15.16 -8.86 -12.77
N GLY A 575 15.69 -9.73 -11.92
CA GLY A 575 17.02 -9.54 -11.30
C GLY A 575 18.16 -9.37 -12.30
N SER A 576 18.03 -9.95 -13.48
CA SER A 576 18.97 -9.83 -14.58
C SER A 576 19.09 -8.39 -15.13
N ILE A 577 17.99 -7.62 -15.11
CA ILE A 577 18.00 -6.21 -15.55
C ILE A 577 18.90 -5.37 -14.63
N PHE A 578 18.90 -5.64 -13.33
CA PHE A 578 19.81 -4.96 -12.42
C PHE A 578 21.26 -5.30 -12.71
N ARG A 579 21.57 -6.58 -12.99
CA ARG A 579 22.95 -7.00 -13.37
C ARG A 579 23.40 -6.36 -14.68
N PHE A 580 22.47 -6.23 -15.63
CA PHE A 580 22.75 -5.55 -16.89
C PHE A 580 23.17 -4.10 -16.68
N TYR A 581 22.38 -3.30 -15.97
CA TYR A 581 22.73 -1.90 -15.72
C TYR A 581 23.99 -1.77 -14.84
N GLU A 582 24.22 -2.67 -13.89
CA GLU A 582 25.45 -2.70 -13.10
C GLU A 582 26.68 -2.96 -13.98
N ALA A 583 26.62 -3.88 -14.94
CA ALA A 583 27.68 -4.13 -15.89
C ALA A 583 28.00 -2.88 -16.74
N LEU A 584 26.99 -2.10 -17.11
CA LEU A 584 27.18 -0.81 -17.77
C LEU A 584 27.74 0.27 -16.84
N GLY A 585 27.86 0.01 -15.53
CA GLY A 585 28.28 0.97 -14.50
C GLY A 585 27.21 1.97 -14.13
N LEU A 586 25.93 1.62 -14.37
CA LEU A 586 24.76 2.39 -14.07
C LEU A 586 23.98 1.77 -12.90
N LYS A 587 23.21 2.58 -12.17
CA LYS A 587 22.34 2.11 -11.11
C LYS A 587 20.88 2.18 -11.57
N ARG A 588 20.23 1.03 -11.68
CA ARG A 588 18.78 0.97 -11.80
C ARG A 588 18.13 1.05 -10.42
N ASP A 589 17.14 1.94 -10.25
CA ASP A 589 16.37 2.07 -9.02
C ASP A 589 14.88 1.77 -9.26
N VAL A 590 13.97 2.70 -9.07
CA VAL A 590 12.52 2.55 -9.38
C VAL A 590 12.24 2.66 -10.87
N ARG A 591 13.11 3.33 -11.59
CA ARG A 591 13.07 3.54 -13.04
C ARG A 591 14.36 3.11 -13.68
N SER A 592 14.32 2.86 -14.96
CA SER A 592 15.52 2.67 -15.77
C SER A 592 16.37 3.95 -15.75
N PRO A 593 17.69 3.87 -15.67
CA PRO A 593 18.55 5.04 -15.76
C PRO A 593 18.46 5.68 -17.15
N ASP A 594 18.90 6.93 -17.27
CA ASP A 594 19.01 7.58 -18.57
C ASP A 594 19.85 6.74 -19.52
N PRO A 595 19.37 6.47 -20.74
CA PRO A 595 20.01 5.51 -21.64
C PRO A 595 21.38 6.04 -22.11
N PRO A 596 22.47 5.26 -21.91
CA PRO A 596 23.76 5.62 -22.49
C PRO A 596 23.72 5.42 -24.01
N GLU A 597 24.64 6.06 -24.71
CA GLU A 597 24.83 5.87 -26.16
C GLU A 597 25.01 4.39 -26.50
N GLY A 598 24.30 3.90 -27.52
CA GLY A 598 24.35 2.51 -27.97
C GLY A 598 23.37 1.58 -27.21
N LEU A 599 22.68 2.06 -26.19
CA LEU A 599 21.72 1.21 -25.47
C LEU A 599 20.51 0.86 -26.35
N ALA A 600 19.97 1.83 -27.08
CA ALA A 600 18.80 1.63 -27.94
C ALA A 600 19.06 0.52 -28.97
N GLU A 601 20.22 0.58 -29.62
CA GLU A 601 20.65 -0.39 -30.64
C GLU A 601 20.88 -1.78 -30.00
N LEU A 602 21.55 -1.83 -28.84
CA LEU A 602 21.84 -3.09 -28.13
C LEU A 602 20.57 -3.82 -27.70
N VAL A 603 19.56 -3.07 -27.26
CA VAL A 603 18.28 -3.66 -26.77
C VAL A 603 17.19 -3.66 -27.84
N SER A 604 17.52 -3.42 -29.10
CA SER A 604 16.59 -3.45 -30.24
C SER A 604 15.45 -2.43 -30.12
N ALA A 605 15.73 -1.25 -29.54
CA ALA A 605 14.76 -0.16 -29.40
C ALA A 605 14.75 0.70 -30.66
N ARG A 606 14.02 0.24 -31.66
CA ARG A 606 13.95 0.80 -33.02
C ARG A 606 12.99 1.98 -33.16
N TYR A 607 11.96 2.06 -32.29
CA TYR A 607 10.92 3.06 -32.37
C TYR A 607 11.07 4.11 -31.26
N THR A 608 10.70 5.36 -31.58
CA THR A 608 10.63 6.46 -30.61
C THR A 608 9.28 7.15 -30.76
N PHE A 609 8.62 7.46 -29.62
CA PHE A 609 7.39 8.25 -29.56
C PHE A 609 7.72 9.68 -29.17
N GLU A 610 7.22 10.65 -29.91
CA GLU A 610 7.35 12.07 -29.62
C GLU A 610 5.98 12.75 -29.73
N GLU A 611 5.73 13.71 -28.85
CA GLU A 611 4.49 14.49 -28.86
C GLU A 611 4.58 15.69 -29.83
N GLU A 612 5.79 16.05 -30.25
CA GLU A 612 6.05 17.10 -31.22
C GLU A 612 6.78 16.51 -32.44
N ALA A 613 6.46 17.02 -33.61
CA ALA A 613 7.14 16.58 -34.83
C ALA A 613 8.60 17.03 -34.82
N ARG A 614 9.54 16.15 -35.21
CA ARG A 614 10.95 16.47 -35.43
C ARG A 614 11.11 17.49 -36.56
N GLU A 615 12.16 18.30 -36.47
CA GLU A 615 12.53 19.20 -37.56
C GLU A 615 13.03 18.41 -38.80
N GLU A 616 13.64 17.24 -38.57
CA GLU A 616 14.17 16.37 -39.62
C GLU A 616 13.66 14.92 -39.43
N GLY A 617 13.30 14.29 -40.55
CA GLY A 617 12.80 12.91 -40.59
C GLY A 617 11.28 12.83 -40.65
N GLU A 618 10.74 11.90 -41.41
CA GLU A 618 9.32 11.62 -41.56
C GLU A 618 8.90 10.55 -40.54
N PRO A 619 7.81 10.77 -39.78
CA PRO A 619 7.29 9.74 -38.88
C PRO A 619 6.69 8.57 -39.69
N VAL A 620 6.91 7.33 -39.23
CA VAL A 620 6.29 6.14 -39.85
C VAL A 620 4.79 6.03 -39.55
N GLN A 621 4.36 6.69 -38.47
CA GLN A 621 2.94 6.86 -38.15
C GLN A 621 2.77 8.14 -37.34
N THR A 622 1.69 8.86 -37.65
CA THR A 622 1.17 9.97 -36.81
C THR A 622 -0.21 9.59 -36.31
N VAL A 623 -0.43 9.80 -35.03
CA VAL A 623 -1.71 9.59 -34.36
C VAL A 623 -2.13 10.89 -33.70
N GLU A 624 -3.30 11.41 -34.00
CA GLU A 624 -3.81 12.67 -33.46
C GLU A 624 -4.98 12.40 -32.50
N GLY A 625 -4.89 12.93 -31.28
CA GLY A 625 -5.94 12.97 -30.28
C GLY A 625 -6.54 14.35 -30.12
N THR A 626 -7.27 14.58 -29.04
CA THR A 626 -7.92 15.87 -28.78
C THR A 626 -6.90 16.91 -28.30
N TRP A 627 -5.97 16.50 -27.47
CA TRP A 627 -4.95 17.37 -26.85
C TRP A 627 -3.52 16.88 -27.10
N HIS A 628 -3.34 15.61 -27.38
CA HIS A 628 -2.04 14.97 -27.59
C HIS A 628 -1.95 14.37 -28.97
N SER A 629 -0.77 14.44 -29.56
CA SER A 629 -0.44 13.77 -30.82
C SER A 629 0.82 12.95 -30.61
N TYR A 630 0.92 11.82 -31.31
CA TYR A 630 2.12 10.99 -31.30
C TYR A 630 2.69 10.86 -32.69
N TYR A 631 3.96 11.20 -32.80
CA TYR A 631 4.78 10.99 -34.00
C TYR A 631 5.71 9.82 -33.70
N VAL A 632 5.50 8.73 -34.43
CA VAL A 632 6.32 7.51 -34.26
C VAL A 632 7.44 7.54 -35.29
N TYR A 633 8.67 7.52 -34.81
CA TYR A 633 9.88 7.46 -35.65
C TYR A 633 10.49 6.08 -35.57
N GLU A 634 11.10 5.63 -36.70
CA GLU A 634 11.78 4.35 -36.82
C GLU A 634 13.24 4.58 -37.17
N ASP A 635 14.19 3.95 -36.47
CA ASP A 635 15.60 3.86 -36.85
C ASP A 635 15.85 2.54 -37.57
N PRO A 636 15.97 2.55 -38.92
CA PRO A 636 16.17 1.33 -39.70
C PRO A 636 17.52 0.65 -39.49
N SER A 637 18.47 1.30 -38.83
CA SER A 637 19.78 0.73 -38.52
C SER A 637 19.77 -0.22 -37.34
N VAL A 638 18.71 -0.20 -36.48
CA VAL A 638 18.61 -1.04 -35.29
C VAL A 638 18.20 -2.47 -35.67
N ALA A 639 19.01 -3.45 -35.25
CA ALA A 639 18.76 -4.87 -35.46
C ALA A 639 17.58 -5.37 -34.56
N PRO A 640 16.86 -6.43 -34.98
CA PRO A 640 15.83 -7.05 -34.18
C PRO A 640 16.39 -7.73 -32.93
N ILE A 641 15.50 -8.18 -32.02
CA ILE A 641 15.90 -9.00 -30.87
C ILE A 641 16.45 -10.33 -31.38
N GLY A 642 17.76 -10.48 -31.33
CA GLY A 642 18.50 -11.65 -31.82
C GLY A 642 19.42 -11.36 -33.00
N PHE A 643 20.72 -11.51 -32.78
CA PHE A 643 21.78 -11.42 -33.81
C PHE A 643 23.04 -12.14 -33.35
N THR A 644 23.99 -12.39 -34.27
CA THR A 644 25.23 -13.11 -34.00
C THR A 644 26.41 -12.18 -33.72
N TYR A 645 27.51 -12.78 -33.23
CA TYR A 645 28.78 -12.10 -33.00
C TYR A 645 29.96 -12.88 -33.60
N ASP A 646 30.94 -12.15 -34.08
CA ASP A 646 32.24 -12.70 -34.58
C ASP A 646 33.31 -12.72 -33.50
N THR A 647 33.12 -11.93 -32.43
CA THR A 647 34.14 -11.71 -31.40
C THR A 647 33.55 -11.81 -30.02
N TYR A 648 34.43 -12.17 -29.07
CA TYR A 648 34.10 -12.14 -27.64
C TYR A 648 35.10 -11.31 -26.85
N MET A 649 34.67 -10.90 -25.65
CA MET A 649 35.47 -10.27 -24.61
C MET A 649 35.07 -10.90 -23.25
N THR A 650 36.06 -11.08 -22.35
CA THR A 650 35.75 -11.54 -20.99
C THR A 650 35.11 -10.45 -20.16
N TYR A 651 34.32 -10.82 -19.17
CA TYR A 651 33.64 -9.86 -18.27
C TYR A 651 34.63 -8.98 -17.49
N SER A 652 35.77 -9.57 -17.05
CA SER A 652 36.84 -8.83 -16.38
C SER A 652 37.45 -7.75 -17.28
N ASP A 653 37.79 -8.10 -18.53
CA ASP A 653 38.33 -7.12 -19.50
C ASP A 653 37.29 -6.01 -19.80
N PHE A 654 36.02 -6.38 -19.90
CA PHE A 654 34.93 -5.43 -20.14
C PHE A 654 34.79 -4.40 -19.00
N LEU A 655 34.91 -4.83 -17.74
CA LEU A 655 34.86 -3.92 -16.59
C LEU A 655 36.04 -2.95 -16.53
N ASP A 656 37.18 -3.27 -17.14
CA ASP A 656 38.34 -2.38 -17.24
C ASP A 656 38.18 -1.30 -18.32
N THR A 657 37.10 -1.34 -19.11
CA THR A 657 36.85 -0.37 -20.19
C THR A 657 36.16 0.90 -19.68
N ASN A 658 36.17 1.96 -20.52
CA ASN A 658 35.47 3.20 -20.24
C ASN A 658 33.94 2.94 -20.17
N LYS A 659 33.29 3.33 -19.06
CA LYS A 659 31.88 3.15 -18.82
C LYS A 659 30.98 3.75 -19.89
N ASP A 660 31.36 4.92 -20.44
CA ASP A 660 30.53 5.64 -21.42
C ASP A 660 30.39 4.88 -22.74
N ASN A 661 31.34 3.97 -23.04
CA ASN A 661 31.33 3.18 -24.27
C ASN A 661 30.85 1.73 -24.06
N ARG A 662 30.52 1.32 -22.85
CA ARG A 662 30.20 -0.09 -22.53
C ARG A 662 29.01 -0.62 -23.31
N ALA A 663 27.93 0.17 -23.49
CA ALA A 663 26.79 -0.26 -24.27
C ALA A 663 27.16 -0.49 -25.74
N ILE A 664 27.97 0.42 -26.34
CA ILE A 664 28.48 0.27 -27.70
C ILE A 664 29.42 -0.93 -27.79
N LEU A 665 30.24 -1.16 -26.79
CA LEU A 665 31.16 -2.30 -26.76
C LEU A 665 30.37 -3.63 -26.64
N MET A 666 29.33 -3.71 -25.82
CA MET A 666 28.44 -4.87 -25.79
C MET A 666 27.72 -5.10 -27.11
N LEU A 667 27.39 -4.03 -27.85
CA LEU A 667 26.84 -4.16 -29.20
C LEU A 667 27.91 -4.67 -30.20
N LYS A 668 29.20 -4.32 -29.99
CA LYS A 668 30.30 -4.70 -30.91
C LYS A 668 30.79 -6.11 -30.70
N THR A 669 30.81 -6.61 -29.46
CA THR A 669 31.42 -7.92 -29.12
C THR A 669 30.62 -8.58 -27.98
N LEU A 670 30.57 -9.93 -28.01
CA LEU A 670 29.88 -10.71 -26.98
C LEU A 670 30.69 -10.68 -25.67
N VAL A 671 30.11 -10.11 -24.61
CA VAL A 671 30.75 -10.06 -23.27
C VAL A 671 30.38 -11.32 -22.50
N ILE A 672 31.33 -12.22 -22.33
CA ILE A 672 31.13 -13.54 -21.74
C ILE A 672 31.62 -13.63 -20.28
N PRO A 673 31.05 -14.49 -19.43
CA PRO A 673 31.63 -14.83 -18.13
C PRO A 673 33.06 -15.40 -18.30
N ASP A 674 33.98 -15.02 -17.41
CA ASP A 674 35.40 -15.41 -17.50
C ASP A 674 35.60 -16.93 -17.55
N GLU A 675 34.79 -17.67 -16.79
CA GLU A 675 34.80 -19.14 -16.74
C GLU A 675 34.35 -19.83 -18.04
N LYS A 676 33.74 -19.10 -18.95
CA LYS A 676 33.26 -19.62 -20.24
C LYS A 676 34.27 -19.35 -21.39
N GLU A 677 35.41 -18.67 -21.13
CA GLU A 677 36.36 -18.29 -22.15
C GLU A 677 36.91 -19.52 -22.93
N GLU A 678 37.23 -20.63 -22.26
CA GLU A 678 37.75 -21.83 -22.93
C GLU A 678 36.77 -22.43 -23.95
N VAL A 679 35.45 -22.35 -23.66
CA VAL A 679 34.41 -22.90 -24.55
C VAL A 679 34.18 -21.93 -25.72
N VAL A 680 33.99 -20.66 -25.43
CA VAL A 680 33.63 -19.65 -26.45
C VAL A 680 34.77 -19.37 -27.38
N SER A 681 36.05 -19.40 -26.93
CA SER A 681 37.26 -19.17 -27.75
C SER A 681 37.44 -20.23 -28.85
N ARG A 682 36.77 -21.38 -28.77
CA ARG A 682 36.78 -22.39 -29.85
C ARG A 682 35.94 -21.99 -31.04
N VAL A 683 35.02 -21.06 -30.86
CA VAL A 683 34.03 -20.61 -31.83
C VAL A 683 34.26 -19.16 -32.25
N LEU A 684 34.39 -18.26 -31.27
CA LEU A 684 34.59 -16.83 -31.51
C LEU A 684 36.04 -16.40 -31.30
N ARG A 685 36.48 -15.38 -32.04
CA ARG A 685 37.78 -14.71 -31.88
C ARG A 685 37.72 -13.68 -30.75
N ARG A 686 38.83 -13.52 -29.99
CA ARG A 686 38.91 -12.46 -28.99
C ARG A 686 38.93 -11.09 -29.63
N TYR A 687 38.10 -10.17 -29.13
CA TYR A 687 38.02 -8.80 -29.63
C TYR A 687 39.32 -8.02 -29.42
N SER A 688 39.71 -7.27 -30.45
CA SER A 688 40.88 -6.37 -30.42
C SER A 688 40.49 -5.05 -31.11
N ALA A 689 40.54 -3.94 -30.42
CA ALA A 689 40.20 -2.63 -30.96
C ALA A 689 41.09 -2.22 -32.16
N LYS A 690 42.30 -2.78 -32.25
CA LYS A 690 43.25 -2.54 -33.38
C LYS A 690 42.81 -3.24 -34.64
N GLU A 691 42.27 -4.44 -34.57
CA GLU A 691 41.86 -5.29 -35.67
C GLU A 691 40.39 -5.09 -36.03
N ASP A 692 39.53 -4.96 -35.00
CA ASP A 692 38.08 -4.93 -35.17
C ASP A 692 37.47 -3.51 -35.21
N GLY A 693 38.30 -2.49 -35.01
CA GLY A 693 37.89 -1.10 -34.87
C GLY A 693 37.33 -0.73 -33.50
N SER A 694 37.38 0.54 -33.20
CA SER A 694 36.93 1.08 -31.89
C SER A 694 35.43 1.04 -31.76
N ALA A 695 34.96 0.64 -30.56
CA ALA A 695 33.55 0.75 -30.17
C ALA A 695 33.32 2.15 -29.55
N ASN A 696 32.83 3.10 -30.34
CA ASN A 696 32.55 4.46 -29.92
C ASN A 696 31.35 5.04 -30.69
N LYS A 697 30.86 6.19 -30.28
CA LYS A 697 29.71 6.87 -30.88
C LYS A 697 29.82 7.10 -32.39
N GLU A 698 31.02 7.43 -32.87
CA GLU A 698 31.27 7.69 -34.30
C GLU A 698 31.02 6.46 -35.19
N HIS A 699 31.18 5.27 -34.65
CA HIS A 699 30.99 4.01 -35.36
C HIS A 699 29.67 3.31 -35.03
N LEU A 700 28.83 3.87 -34.15
CA LEU A 700 27.63 3.23 -33.60
C LEU A 700 26.68 2.75 -34.72
N SER A 701 26.27 3.63 -35.63
CA SER A 701 25.34 3.28 -36.73
C SER A 701 25.87 2.18 -37.63
N ARG A 702 27.23 2.15 -37.87
CA ARG A 702 27.83 1.09 -38.65
C ARG A 702 27.89 -0.24 -37.89
N ILE A 703 28.18 -0.20 -36.60
CA ILE A 703 28.17 -1.40 -35.73
C ILE A 703 26.74 -1.97 -35.69
N SER A 704 25.74 -1.13 -35.46
CA SER A 704 24.35 -1.56 -35.39
C SER A 704 23.88 -2.17 -36.72
N ALA A 705 24.17 -1.49 -37.85
CA ALA A 705 23.79 -1.98 -39.17
C ALA A 705 24.48 -3.31 -39.53
N SER A 706 25.70 -3.59 -39.06
CA SER A 706 26.38 -4.87 -39.35
C SER A 706 25.64 -6.08 -38.75
N HIS A 707 24.82 -5.92 -37.71
CA HIS A 707 24.04 -7.02 -37.16
C HIS A 707 22.78 -7.34 -37.95
N LEU A 708 22.37 -6.51 -38.92
CA LEU A 708 21.20 -6.78 -39.75
C LEU A 708 21.44 -7.97 -40.71
N GLU A 709 22.68 -8.30 -41.04
CA GLU A 709 23.03 -9.39 -41.98
C GLU A 709 22.74 -10.77 -41.35
N GLU A 710 22.99 -10.92 -40.03
CA GLU A 710 22.78 -12.17 -39.30
C GLU A 710 21.79 -11.96 -38.15
N ALA A 711 20.72 -11.22 -38.41
CA ALA A 711 19.68 -10.95 -37.47
C ALA A 711 18.59 -12.05 -37.46
N ALA A 712 17.78 -12.06 -36.39
CA ALA A 712 16.64 -12.94 -36.27
C ALA A 712 15.57 -12.60 -37.34
N GLU A 713 15.12 -13.62 -38.03
CA GLU A 713 14.01 -13.62 -38.99
C GLU A 713 12.89 -14.49 -38.49
N ASP A 714 11.70 -14.37 -39.06
CA ASP A 714 10.51 -15.18 -38.72
C ASP A 714 10.21 -15.21 -37.21
N VAL A 715 10.34 -14.03 -36.57
CA VAL A 715 10.14 -13.89 -35.13
C VAL A 715 8.68 -14.16 -34.76
N SER A 716 8.48 -15.01 -33.74
CA SER A 716 7.17 -15.25 -33.11
C SER A 716 7.34 -15.25 -31.61
N ARG A 717 6.49 -14.48 -30.92
CA ARG A 717 6.48 -14.42 -29.46
C ARG A 717 5.08 -14.69 -28.90
N THR A 718 5.06 -15.36 -27.78
CA THR A 718 3.85 -15.57 -26.96
C THR A 718 4.15 -15.15 -25.51
N THR A 719 3.19 -15.32 -24.60
CA THR A 719 3.43 -15.10 -23.18
C THR A 719 4.43 -16.07 -22.54
N ASP A 720 4.73 -17.20 -23.18
CA ASP A 720 5.59 -18.26 -22.63
C ASP A 720 6.69 -18.72 -23.60
N SER A 721 6.84 -18.06 -24.75
CA SER A 721 7.86 -18.43 -25.71
C SER A 721 8.31 -17.27 -26.58
N TYR A 722 9.54 -17.42 -27.11
CA TYR A 722 10.12 -16.63 -28.19
C TYR A 722 10.78 -17.59 -29.18
N SER A 723 10.50 -17.45 -30.45
CA SER A 723 11.14 -18.25 -31.48
C SER A 723 11.53 -17.41 -32.70
N CYS A 724 12.62 -17.78 -33.32
CA CYS A 724 13.13 -17.13 -34.54
C CYS A 724 13.99 -18.08 -35.36
N THR A 725 14.36 -17.63 -36.55
CA THR A 725 15.37 -18.24 -37.40
C THR A 725 16.54 -17.29 -37.55
N ILE A 726 17.79 -17.78 -37.41
CA ILE A 726 19.01 -17.01 -37.64
C ILE A 726 19.87 -17.78 -38.64
N ARG A 727 20.41 -17.08 -39.66
CA ARG A 727 21.33 -17.64 -40.65
C ARG A 727 22.75 -17.14 -40.33
N ALA A 728 23.55 -18.00 -39.69
CA ALA A 728 24.92 -17.68 -39.37
C ALA A 728 25.89 -18.05 -40.49
N ALA A 729 26.82 -17.16 -40.83
CA ALA A 729 27.88 -17.44 -41.83
C ALA A 729 28.86 -18.51 -41.38
N SER A 730 29.11 -18.59 -40.09
CA SER A 730 29.98 -19.56 -39.43
C SER A 730 29.39 -20.01 -38.11
N ASP A 731 30.00 -21.02 -37.46
CA ASP A 731 29.65 -21.35 -36.07
C ASP A 731 29.85 -20.08 -35.20
N SER A 732 28.85 -19.76 -34.37
CA SER A 732 28.80 -18.52 -33.62
C SER A 732 27.97 -18.65 -32.37
N TYR A 733 27.68 -17.54 -31.68
CA TYR A 733 26.69 -17.37 -30.62
C TYR A 733 25.64 -16.34 -31.03
N ALA A 734 24.41 -16.71 -30.96
CA ALA A 734 23.28 -15.80 -31.12
C ALA A 734 22.91 -15.18 -29.78
N PHE A 735 22.99 -13.85 -29.72
CA PHE A 735 22.63 -13.02 -28.57
C PHE A 735 21.19 -12.56 -28.69
N PHE A 736 20.53 -12.50 -27.56
CA PHE A 736 19.14 -12.01 -27.43
C PHE A 736 19.07 -11.02 -26.29
N SER A 737 18.65 -9.80 -26.56
CA SER A 737 18.40 -8.79 -25.52
C SER A 737 17.15 -9.11 -24.69
N ILE A 738 16.95 -10.37 -24.33
CA ILE A 738 15.90 -10.88 -23.44
C ILE A 738 16.53 -11.12 -22.07
N PRO A 739 15.96 -10.55 -20.97
CA PRO A 739 16.50 -10.76 -19.63
C PRO A 739 16.59 -12.23 -19.26
N ASN A 740 17.78 -12.67 -18.83
CA ASN A 740 18.05 -14.06 -18.47
C ASN A 740 17.45 -14.38 -17.10
N ASP A 741 16.22 -14.91 -17.10
CA ASP A 741 15.51 -15.41 -15.92
C ASP A 741 15.62 -16.93 -15.85
N SER A 742 15.66 -17.48 -14.64
CA SER A 742 15.82 -18.91 -14.39
C SER A 742 14.69 -19.79 -14.94
N GLY A 743 13.58 -19.21 -15.37
CA GLY A 743 12.45 -19.91 -16.00
C GLY A 743 12.65 -20.21 -17.49
N TRP A 744 13.65 -19.59 -18.14
CA TRP A 744 13.93 -19.81 -19.56
C TRP A 744 14.66 -21.12 -19.83
N LYS A 745 14.29 -21.77 -20.92
CA LYS A 745 15.00 -22.89 -21.56
C LYS A 745 15.13 -22.62 -23.05
N ALA A 746 16.25 -23.02 -23.62
CA ALA A 746 16.53 -22.85 -25.04
C ALA A 746 16.65 -24.17 -25.78
N SER A 747 16.20 -24.20 -27.03
CA SER A 747 16.53 -25.25 -27.99
C SER A 747 16.96 -24.63 -29.33
N VAL A 748 17.99 -25.22 -29.95
CA VAL A 748 18.47 -24.83 -31.27
C VAL A 748 18.36 -26.06 -32.17
N ASN A 749 17.64 -25.94 -33.27
CA ASN A 749 17.38 -27.03 -34.21
C ASN A 749 16.73 -28.27 -33.55
N GLY A 750 15.95 -28.04 -32.45
CA GLY A 750 15.28 -29.11 -31.71
C GLY A 750 16.13 -29.74 -30.60
N GLU A 751 17.38 -29.36 -30.42
CA GLU A 751 18.26 -29.85 -29.35
C GLU A 751 18.31 -28.81 -28.21
N GLU A 752 18.20 -29.27 -26.95
CA GLU A 752 18.28 -28.39 -25.78
C GLU A 752 19.71 -27.83 -25.66
N GLN A 753 19.83 -26.51 -25.48
CA GLN A 753 21.07 -25.79 -25.37
C GLN A 753 21.17 -25.03 -24.04
N GLU A 754 22.39 -24.92 -23.52
CA GLU A 754 22.69 -24.06 -22.38
C GLU A 754 22.57 -22.59 -22.78
N ILE A 755 21.85 -21.80 -21.97
CA ILE A 755 21.78 -20.35 -22.11
C ILE A 755 22.98 -19.75 -21.39
N LEU A 756 23.81 -19.01 -22.11
CA LEU A 756 24.87 -18.19 -21.51
C LEU A 756 24.29 -16.87 -20.98
N ASP A 757 24.66 -16.50 -19.76
CA ASP A 757 24.36 -15.19 -19.19
C ASP A 757 25.34 -14.14 -19.71
N ILE A 758 24.83 -13.24 -20.54
CA ILE A 758 25.60 -12.14 -21.13
C ILE A 758 25.20 -10.85 -20.41
N CYS A 759 25.84 -10.58 -19.28
CA CYS A 759 25.56 -9.38 -18.48
C CYS A 759 24.06 -9.24 -18.13
N GLY A 760 23.34 -10.37 -17.93
CA GLY A 760 21.91 -10.38 -17.65
C GLY A 760 21.02 -10.65 -18.85
N PHE A 761 21.55 -10.77 -20.07
CA PHE A 761 20.86 -11.20 -21.27
C PHE A 761 21.23 -12.64 -21.66
N MET A 762 20.60 -13.17 -22.71
CA MET A 762 20.76 -14.56 -23.13
C MET A 762 21.60 -14.67 -24.39
N ALA A 763 22.46 -15.71 -24.46
CA ALA A 763 23.04 -16.16 -25.72
C ALA A 763 23.04 -17.69 -25.82
N VAL A 764 22.94 -18.22 -27.04
CA VAL A 764 22.99 -19.66 -27.33
C VAL A 764 23.95 -19.93 -28.50
N PRO A 765 24.64 -21.11 -28.52
CA PRO A 765 25.50 -21.48 -29.65
C PRO A 765 24.64 -21.80 -30.88
N VAL A 766 25.13 -21.37 -32.05
CA VAL A 766 24.53 -21.63 -33.36
C VAL A 766 25.57 -22.16 -34.32
N SER A 767 25.19 -23.03 -35.24
CA SER A 767 26.07 -23.57 -36.26
C SER A 767 25.97 -22.76 -37.54
N ALA A 768 27.00 -22.89 -38.42
CA ALA A 768 26.96 -22.32 -39.77
C ALA A 768 25.70 -22.78 -40.54
N GLY A 769 24.99 -21.84 -41.17
CA GLY A 769 23.73 -22.08 -41.86
C GLY A 769 22.50 -21.63 -41.11
N GLU A 770 21.35 -22.25 -41.40
CA GLU A 770 20.07 -21.88 -40.84
C GLU A 770 19.86 -22.54 -39.47
N ASN A 771 19.53 -21.75 -38.45
CA ASN A 771 19.27 -22.20 -37.09
C ASN A 771 17.88 -21.76 -36.65
N ARG A 772 17.03 -22.74 -36.29
CA ARG A 772 15.74 -22.47 -35.61
C ARG A 772 15.92 -22.46 -34.11
N ILE A 773 15.74 -21.31 -33.50
CA ILE A 773 15.94 -21.08 -32.08
C ILE A 773 14.58 -20.93 -31.40
N VAL A 774 14.38 -21.64 -30.29
CA VAL A 774 13.13 -21.54 -29.51
C VAL A 774 13.49 -21.42 -28.03
N PHE A 775 13.03 -20.35 -27.41
CA PHE A 775 13.03 -20.18 -25.96
C PHE A 775 11.63 -20.46 -25.42
N THR A 776 11.55 -21.23 -24.33
CA THR A 776 10.30 -21.49 -23.61
C THR A 776 10.44 -21.06 -22.16
N TYR A 777 9.41 -20.41 -21.62
CA TYR A 777 9.45 -19.85 -20.28
C TYR A 777 8.43 -20.54 -19.36
N THR A 778 8.87 -20.86 -18.17
CA THR A 778 7.99 -21.35 -17.09
C THR A 778 8.24 -20.51 -15.83
N VAL A 779 7.16 -20.00 -15.24
CA VAL A 779 7.26 -19.14 -14.04
C VAL A 779 7.88 -19.93 -12.88
N PRO A 780 9.08 -19.50 -12.37
CA PRO A 780 9.74 -20.19 -11.26
C PRO A 780 8.84 -20.26 -10.03
N GLY A 781 8.67 -21.47 -9.49
CA GLY A 781 7.86 -21.69 -8.28
C GLY A 781 6.34 -21.76 -8.49
N LEU A 782 5.79 -21.45 -9.67
CA LEU A 782 4.33 -21.41 -9.88
C LEU A 782 3.71 -22.80 -9.72
N ALA A 783 4.25 -23.83 -10.35
CA ALA A 783 3.73 -25.21 -10.24
C ALA A 783 3.77 -25.70 -8.79
N ALA A 784 4.88 -25.50 -8.08
CA ALA A 784 5.02 -25.84 -6.67
C ALA A 784 4.05 -25.00 -5.79
N GLY A 785 3.87 -23.74 -6.12
CA GLY A 785 2.93 -22.84 -5.46
C GLY A 785 1.47 -23.30 -5.61
N ILE A 786 1.06 -23.69 -6.81
CA ILE A 786 -0.28 -24.25 -7.07
C ILE A 786 -0.48 -25.56 -6.29
N LEU A 787 0.48 -26.49 -6.34
CA LEU A 787 0.40 -27.74 -5.57
C LEU A 787 0.33 -27.47 -4.07
N GLY A 788 1.15 -26.55 -3.56
CA GLY A 788 1.12 -26.12 -2.16
C GLY A 788 -0.23 -25.49 -1.76
N THR A 789 -0.82 -24.70 -2.64
CA THR A 789 -2.16 -24.11 -2.43
C THR A 789 -3.25 -25.18 -2.39
N LEU A 790 -3.23 -26.14 -3.28
CA LEU A 790 -4.18 -27.26 -3.30
C LEU A 790 -4.05 -28.12 -2.03
N ALA A 791 -2.82 -28.43 -1.61
CA ALA A 791 -2.55 -29.13 -0.35
C ALA A 791 -3.06 -28.32 0.86
N GLY A 792 -2.76 -27.02 0.88
CA GLY A 792 -3.26 -26.10 1.91
C GLY A 792 -4.79 -26.05 1.97
N ALA A 793 -5.45 -26.02 0.82
CA ALA A 793 -6.91 -26.06 0.72
C ALA A 793 -7.50 -27.36 1.29
N LEU A 794 -6.91 -28.50 0.96
CA LEU A 794 -7.33 -29.80 1.49
C LEU A 794 -7.16 -29.87 3.02
N ILE A 795 -5.97 -29.49 3.52
CA ILE A 795 -5.69 -29.48 4.96
C ILE A 795 -6.64 -28.52 5.69
N THR A 796 -6.88 -27.32 5.13
CA THR A 796 -7.81 -26.34 5.68
C THR A 796 -9.24 -26.88 5.74
N ALA A 797 -9.72 -27.53 4.69
CA ALA A 797 -11.05 -28.16 4.67
C ALA A 797 -11.18 -29.21 5.77
N VAL A 798 -10.21 -30.13 5.88
CA VAL A 798 -10.17 -31.16 6.95
C VAL A 798 -10.14 -30.51 8.33
N TYR A 799 -9.27 -29.53 8.54
CA TYR A 799 -9.14 -28.79 9.80
C TYR A 799 -10.46 -28.13 10.23
N LEU A 800 -11.16 -27.46 9.33
CA LEU A 800 -12.43 -26.80 9.62
C LEU A 800 -13.56 -27.80 9.89
N VAL A 801 -13.62 -28.91 9.13
CA VAL A 801 -14.61 -29.97 9.34
C VAL A 801 -14.40 -30.65 10.69
N LEU A 802 -13.16 -31.04 11.03
CA LEU A 802 -12.83 -31.66 12.32
C LEU A 802 -13.15 -30.71 13.47
N SER A 803 -12.82 -29.43 13.32
CA SER A 803 -13.12 -28.40 14.31
C SER A 803 -14.62 -28.23 14.57
N ARG A 804 -15.45 -28.28 13.53
CA ARG A 804 -16.92 -28.26 13.66
C ARG A 804 -17.46 -29.52 14.33
N LYS A 805 -16.92 -30.71 14.00
CA LYS A 805 -17.33 -31.98 14.62
C LYS A 805 -16.97 -32.01 16.11
N MET A 806 -15.78 -31.53 16.48
CA MET A 806 -15.36 -31.47 17.90
C MET A 806 -16.27 -30.56 18.70
N LYS A 807 -16.57 -29.33 18.21
CA LYS A 807 -17.54 -28.41 18.88
C LYS A 807 -18.93 -29.02 19.04
N LYS A 808 -19.42 -29.77 18.05
CA LYS A 808 -20.71 -30.47 18.17
C LYS A 808 -20.69 -31.54 19.26
N ARG A 809 -19.59 -32.32 19.35
CA ARG A 809 -19.41 -33.34 20.39
C ARG A 809 -19.30 -32.73 21.79
N GLU A 810 -18.55 -31.66 21.95
CA GLU A 810 -18.47 -30.91 23.21
C GLU A 810 -19.84 -30.34 23.65
N ALA A 811 -20.63 -29.80 22.70
CA ALA A 811 -21.99 -29.30 22.99
C ALA A 811 -22.97 -30.44 23.34
N GLN A 812 -22.76 -31.65 22.82
CA GLN A 812 -23.60 -32.85 23.14
C GLN A 812 -23.14 -33.53 24.42
N ALA A 813 -21.91 -33.35 24.85
CA ALA A 813 -21.35 -33.96 26.07
C ALA A 813 -21.63 -33.12 27.34
N LEU A 814 -22.15 -31.88 27.22
CA LEU A 814 -22.64 -31.12 28.34
C LEU A 814 -23.94 -31.76 28.81
N PRO A 815 -24.08 -32.20 30.09
CA PRO A 815 -25.31 -32.77 30.62
C PRO A 815 -26.45 -31.78 30.42
N ALA A 816 -27.60 -32.25 29.94
CA ALA A 816 -28.82 -31.48 29.99
C ALA A 816 -29.10 -31.21 31.47
N ASP A 817 -29.03 -29.94 31.88
CA ASP A 817 -29.38 -29.52 33.23
C ASP A 817 -30.86 -29.90 33.46
N GLU A 818 -31.05 -30.94 34.26
CA GLU A 818 -32.37 -31.35 34.72
C GLU A 818 -33.00 -30.17 35.45
N GLY A 819 -34.23 -29.85 35.04
CA GLY A 819 -35.01 -28.71 35.52
C GLY A 819 -35.02 -28.56 37.04
N LEU A 820 -34.44 -27.50 37.51
CA LEU A 820 -34.70 -26.89 38.80
C LEU A 820 -35.62 -25.70 38.57
N THR A 821 -36.93 -25.96 38.70
CA THR A 821 -37.94 -24.96 39.02
C THR A 821 -37.69 -24.45 40.42
N GLY A 822 -37.43 -23.15 40.59
CA GLY A 822 -37.42 -22.54 41.91
C GLY A 822 -36.66 -21.23 41.95
N SER A 823 -37.45 -20.17 41.87
CA SER A 823 -37.19 -18.81 42.40
C SER A 823 -35.83 -18.58 43.08
N GLU A 824 -35.06 -17.65 42.60
CA GLU A 824 -34.52 -16.53 43.37
C GLU A 824 -33.82 -15.53 42.45
N ALA A 825 -34.32 -14.31 42.59
CA ALA A 825 -33.75 -13.13 41.92
C ALA A 825 -32.46 -12.70 42.64
N ASP A 826 -31.66 -11.96 41.93
CA ASP A 826 -30.49 -11.17 42.36
C ASP A 826 -29.17 -11.88 42.67
N SER A 827 -28.29 -11.84 41.71
CA SER A 827 -26.89 -11.46 41.94
C SER A 827 -26.17 -11.00 40.68
N PRO A 828 -25.68 -9.75 40.63
CA PRO A 828 -24.90 -9.24 39.50
C PRO A 828 -23.40 -9.44 39.75
N ALA A 829 -22.87 -10.60 39.40
CA ALA A 829 -21.44 -10.84 39.48
C ALA A 829 -20.90 -11.75 38.40
N ARG A 830 -20.85 -11.25 37.15
CA ARG A 830 -19.98 -11.77 36.07
C ARG A 830 -19.75 -10.72 34.98
N ALA A 831 -19.08 -9.64 35.38
CA ALA A 831 -18.50 -8.67 34.45
C ALA A 831 -17.10 -8.28 34.95
N ARG A 832 -16.18 -9.26 34.96
CA ARG A 832 -14.75 -9.03 35.10
C ARG A 832 -13.99 -10.26 34.59
N ARG A 833 -13.65 -10.27 33.31
CA ARG A 833 -12.37 -10.79 32.80
C ARG A 833 -12.11 -10.22 31.42
#